data_a140ba889788e2f49b72db7f0fed6017
#
_entry.id   a140ba889788e2f49b72db7f0fed6017
#
_cell.length_a   1.000
_cell.length_b   1.000
_cell.length_c   1.000
_cell.angle_alpha   90.00
_cell.angle_beta   90.00
_cell.angle_gamma   90.00
#
_symmetry.space_group_name_H-M   'P 1'
#
loop_
_entity.id
_entity.type
_entity.pdbx_description
1 polymer ?
#
loop_
_entity_poly.entity_id
_entity_poly.type
_entity_poly.pdbx_seq_one_letter_code
_entity_poly.pdbx_strand_id
1 'polypeptide(L)'
;MVLSALLSEKKRGRSHLPILVTYPEALLEGVPKEGDQPTETLLIRKGDLIDRDELRDKLLSWGFERVDYVYEPGQFALRGSIVDVYSFTSELPYRLDFFDDEVESLRRFEVDSQLSVGQLEEITLSPDLAESRGTLVSLLSLLPRGTQLLLSGRASLATRLQMTWDEAPLLQDGEGFRDLDELRTMLIEPQTLLQELQSYSGYEFTTEAEPNGIHFHTERQPLFHKDYEALATQIRSWKKRGYTVWLSASTEAAYERVLDILTPHLKPTELPQRTAITLHEGFVDEGHRWVLLTEHELFDRYHKYSLRSDKATSGKVTLSLKELQSFSRGDLVVHADHGIGRFDGLVSMPQGDHMQEFVKLIYRNNDTIYVNLHSLHKLSHYRTGGESTEVNLSVIGSGAWQRIKDRTKKRIKDIARDLIRLYAKRRETEGYSFSPDSYLQHELEASFAFEDTPDQASAVAAVKADMERAFPMDRLLCGDVGFGKTEVAVRAAFKAATDGKQVAVLVPTTVLAYQHYRTFSKRLRDFPVRVDYISRARSPKELRAILSDLKEGKIDIIIGTHRLTSKDVAFHDLGLLIIDEEQKFGVATKEKLRQLQVNVDTLTMSATPIPRTLQFSLMGARDLSNLNTPPANRRPVETILTQTSPQIIREAVGFEMSRNGQVYFINSRISNIENLAALIQREVPDARIAVAHGRLAPKEMEQILIDFGNQEYDVLVATKIIENGIDVPNANTIMIHDAHHYGLSELHQLRGRVGRSDRKAFCYLLTPPLEGLSEDSKRRLRAIESFSDLGSGIRIALQDLDQRGAGNVLGAEQSGFITDMGYETYQKVFSEAVRELKADEFAHIYADEDKTSDGELADRFVVETQVESDLELALSDEYVPSDSERILLYRELDGLNEDRELEDFTARLRDRFGALPKEAEELVLVPRLRRLGHHLGIEKVVLKSGSMSLHLLSDTSSPYYASETFGKLLEYVARNSRNCEFVQRTGKHIIRIGHIPSIHAAIEVMEHILRRKVEGSAL
;
A
#
# COMPACT_ATOMS: atom_id res chain seq x y z
N MET A 1 -4.61 -0.43 -31.74
CA MET A 1 -3.23 0.05 -31.61
C MET A 1 -2.27 -0.58 -32.63
N VAL A 2 -1.97 -1.89 -32.54
CA VAL A 2 -1.00 -2.56 -33.44
C VAL A 2 -1.39 -2.37 -34.92
N LEU A 3 -2.64 -2.63 -35.27
CA LEU A 3 -3.16 -2.46 -36.63
C LEU A 3 -3.00 -1.02 -37.14
N SER A 4 -3.38 -0.03 -36.32
CA SER A 4 -3.26 1.40 -36.64
C SER A 4 -1.79 1.81 -36.84
N ALA A 5 -0.87 1.29 -36.01
CA ALA A 5 0.55 1.54 -36.13
C ALA A 5 1.10 0.95 -37.45
N LEU A 6 0.75 -0.29 -37.77
CA LEU A 6 1.15 -0.94 -39.04
C LEU A 6 0.69 -0.15 -40.27
N LEU A 7 -0.56 0.31 -40.26
CA LEU A 7 -1.17 1.07 -41.35
C LEU A 7 -0.60 2.49 -41.48
N SER A 8 -0.32 3.16 -40.37
CA SER A 8 0.27 4.49 -40.34
C SER A 8 1.71 4.48 -40.90
N GLU A 9 2.52 3.49 -40.48
CA GLU A 9 3.89 3.34 -40.99
C GLU A 9 3.90 2.94 -42.46
N LYS A 10 2.97 2.10 -42.90
CA LYS A 10 2.80 1.75 -44.33
C LYS A 10 2.45 2.99 -45.16
N LYS A 11 1.55 3.87 -44.68
CA LYS A 11 1.20 5.14 -45.34
C LYS A 11 2.39 6.13 -45.41
N ARG A 12 3.27 6.12 -44.41
CA ARG A 12 4.48 6.97 -44.36
C ARG A 12 5.60 6.49 -45.28
N GLY A 13 5.44 5.36 -45.91
CA GLY A 13 6.44 4.81 -46.87
C GLY A 13 7.80 4.46 -46.24
N ARG A 14 7.85 4.26 -44.91
CA ARG A 14 9.08 3.86 -44.23
C ARG A 14 9.40 2.40 -44.52
N SER A 15 10.67 2.14 -44.84
CA SER A 15 11.17 0.79 -45.12
C SER A 15 11.38 -0.09 -43.88
N HIS A 16 11.29 0.49 -42.66
CA HIS A 16 11.49 -0.22 -41.41
C HIS A 16 10.17 -0.24 -40.64
N LEU A 17 9.52 -1.39 -40.62
CA LEU A 17 8.37 -1.65 -39.76
C LEU A 17 8.83 -1.99 -38.34
N PRO A 18 8.00 -1.71 -37.32
CA PRO A 18 8.28 -2.14 -35.96
C PRO A 18 8.31 -3.66 -35.84
N ILE A 19 9.03 -4.17 -34.85
CA ILE A 19 8.98 -5.59 -34.47
C ILE A 19 7.60 -5.86 -33.89
N LEU A 20 6.86 -6.79 -34.50
CA LEU A 20 5.57 -7.25 -34.02
C LEU A 20 5.75 -8.55 -33.23
N VAL A 21 5.34 -8.55 -31.97
CA VAL A 21 5.29 -9.74 -31.10
C VAL A 21 3.83 -10.12 -30.93
N THR A 22 3.49 -11.37 -31.21
CA THR A 22 2.12 -11.88 -31.12
C THR A 22 2.11 -13.30 -30.53
N TYR A 23 0.92 -13.84 -30.27
CA TYR A 23 0.70 -15.19 -29.75
C TYR A 23 -0.44 -15.87 -30.55
N PRO A 24 -0.58 -17.22 -30.45
CA PRO A 24 -1.49 -17.98 -31.29
C PRO A 24 -2.93 -17.51 -31.29
N GLU A 25 -3.48 -17.21 -30.09
CA GLU A 25 -4.87 -16.78 -29.92
C GLU A 25 -5.13 -15.46 -30.66
N ALA A 26 -4.23 -14.49 -30.57
CA ALA A 26 -4.38 -13.20 -31.26
C ALA A 26 -4.24 -13.29 -32.78
N LEU A 27 -3.61 -14.33 -33.29
CA LEU A 27 -3.53 -14.57 -34.76
C LEU A 27 -4.86 -15.08 -35.32
N LEU A 28 -5.70 -15.72 -34.52
CA LEU A 28 -7.04 -16.17 -34.94
C LEU A 28 -8.02 -15.04 -35.12
N GLU A 29 -7.81 -13.89 -34.46
CA GLU A 29 -8.70 -12.74 -34.61
C GLU A 29 -8.64 -12.17 -36.01
N GLY A 30 -9.83 -12.06 -36.65
CA GLY A 30 -9.98 -11.42 -37.94
C GLY A 30 -9.79 -9.92 -37.86
N VAL A 31 -9.02 -9.32 -38.79
CA VAL A 31 -8.80 -7.89 -38.86
C VAL A 31 -9.48 -7.32 -40.11
N PRO A 32 -9.98 -6.07 -40.11
CA PRO A 32 -10.60 -5.48 -41.31
C PRO A 32 -9.66 -5.40 -42.44
N LYS A 33 -10.13 -5.78 -43.67
CA LYS A 33 -9.37 -5.72 -44.88
C LYS A 33 -8.92 -4.28 -45.19
N GLU A 34 -7.74 -4.15 -45.77
CA GLU A 34 -7.25 -2.85 -46.24
C GLU A 34 -8.21 -2.23 -47.29
N GLY A 35 -8.77 -1.07 -46.98
CA GLY A 35 -9.80 -0.41 -47.78
C GLY A 35 -11.22 -0.39 -47.18
N ASP A 36 -11.55 -1.35 -46.31
CA ASP A 36 -12.83 -1.36 -45.59
C ASP A 36 -12.73 -0.64 -44.24
N GLN A 37 -11.60 -0.04 -43.93
CA GLN A 37 -11.34 0.63 -42.66
C GLN A 37 -11.91 2.04 -42.65
N PRO A 38 -12.40 2.53 -41.51
CA PRO A 38 -12.81 3.90 -41.41
C PRO A 38 -11.64 4.84 -41.71
N THR A 39 -11.79 5.68 -42.73
CA THR A 39 -10.79 6.64 -43.17
C THR A 39 -10.79 7.94 -42.39
N GLU A 40 -11.82 8.16 -41.56
CA GLU A 40 -11.94 9.37 -40.75
C GLU A 40 -11.00 9.33 -39.55
N THR A 41 -10.07 10.26 -39.50
CA THR A 41 -9.26 10.59 -38.34
C THR A 41 -9.45 12.06 -38.01
N LEU A 42 -9.53 12.41 -36.74
CA LEU A 42 -9.60 13.80 -36.28
C LEU A 42 -8.20 14.20 -35.79
N LEU A 43 -7.58 15.13 -36.50
CA LEU A 43 -6.34 15.77 -36.06
C LEU A 43 -6.71 17.01 -35.28
N ILE A 44 -6.25 17.14 -34.06
CA ILE A 44 -6.47 18.28 -33.16
C ILE A 44 -5.10 18.87 -32.83
N ARG A 45 -4.97 20.18 -32.96
CA ARG A 45 -3.77 20.95 -32.63
C ARG A 45 -4.07 21.97 -31.56
N LYS A 46 -3.05 22.33 -30.82
CA LYS A 46 -3.11 23.45 -29.90
C LYS A 46 -3.50 24.73 -30.68
N GLY A 47 -4.50 25.48 -30.19
CA GLY A 47 -5.07 26.66 -30.82
C GLY A 47 -6.20 26.38 -31.80
N ASP A 48 -6.59 25.12 -32.04
CA ASP A 48 -7.75 24.80 -32.88
C ASP A 48 -9.05 25.23 -32.16
N LEU A 49 -10.03 25.71 -32.95
CA LEU A 49 -11.34 26.03 -32.46
C LEU A 49 -12.26 24.83 -32.68
N ILE A 50 -12.71 24.21 -31.63
CA ILE A 50 -13.50 22.98 -31.64
C ILE A 50 -14.63 23.09 -30.63
N ASP A 51 -15.89 23.02 -31.09
CA ASP A 51 -17.04 22.92 -30.21
C ASP A 51 -17.00 21.58 -29.44
N ARG A 52 -17.06 21.68 -28.11
CA ARG A 52 -16.98 20.50 -27.22
C ARG A 52 -18.14 19.55 -27.37
N ASP A 53 -19.32 20.04 -27.68
CA ASP A 53 -20.50 19.21 -27.92
C ASP A 53 -20.39 18.46 -29.26
N GLU A 54 -19.85 19.11 -30.31
CA GLU A 54 -19.55 18.43 -31.57
C GLU A 54 -18.50 17.34 -31.40
N LEU A 55 -17.45 17.62 -30.62
CA LEU A 55 -16.39 16.62 -30.29
C LEU A 55 -17.01 15.44 -29.55
N ARG A 56 -17.84 15.68 -28.53
CA ARG A 56 -18.55 14.62 -27.79
C ARG A 56 -19.39 13.74 -28.70
N ASP A 57 -20.24 14.37 -29.56
CA ASP A 57 -21.15 13.64 -30.42
C ASP A 57 -20.38 12.82 -31.46
N LYS A 58 -19.23 13.35 -31.92
CA LYS A 58 -18.33 12.63 -32.83
C LYS A 58 -17.68 11.44 -32.13
N LEU A 59 -17.18 11.58 -30.91
CA LEU A 59 -16.61 10.47 -30.13
C LEU A 59 -17.64 9.36 -29.88
N LEU A 60 -18.88 9.72 -29.49
CA LEU A 60 -19.98 8.76 -29.35
C LEU A 60 -20.28 8.02 -30.65
N SER A 61 -20.28 8.73 -31.80
CA SER A 61 -20.48 8.11 -33.11
C SER A 61 -19.37 7.16 -33.52
N TRP A 62 -18.19 7.30 -32.95
CA TRP A 62 -16.99 6.47 -33.19
C TRP A 62 -16.87 5.28 -32.21
N GLY A 63 -17.89 5.03 -31.38
CA GLY A 63 -17.91 3.92 -30.41
C GLY A 63 -17.17 4.20 -29.11
N PHE A 64 -16.85 5.49 -28.82
CA PHE A 64 -16.28 5.82 -27.50
C PHE A 64 -17.37 5.83 -26.41
N GLU A 65 -17.05 5.26 -25.28
CA GLU A 65 -17.87 5.26 -24.08
C GLU A 65 -17.60 6.49 -23.21
N ARG A 66 -18.67 7.19 -22.79
CA ARG A 66 -18.55 8.28 -21.83
C ARG A 66 -18.46 7.73 -20.40
N VAL A 67 -17.41 8.10 -19.70
CA VAL A 67 -17.13 7.69 -18.31
C VAL A 67 -16.75 8.89 -17.45
N ASP A 68 -16.75 8.73 -16.13
CA ASP A 68 -16.28 9.80 -15.22
C ASP A 68 -14.75 9.91 -15.24
N TYR A 69 -14.04 8.78 -15.37
CA TYR A 69 -12.59 8.68 -15.48
C TYR A 69 -12.18 7.70 -16.58
N VAL A 70 -11.17 8.09 -17.31
CA VAL A 70 -10.67 7.32 -18.45
C VAL A 70 -9.60 6.34 -18.00
N TYR A 71 -9.84 5.04 -18.20
CA TYR A 71 -8.93 3.95 -17.84
C TYR A 71 -8.52 3.07 -19.01
N GLU A 72 -9.36 2.94 -20.01
CA GLU A 72 -9.22 2.01 -21.14
C GLU A 72 -9.35 2.72 -22.47
N PRO A 73 -8.69 2.24 -23.53
CA PRO A 73 -8.90 2.76 -24.87
C PRO A 73 -10.37 2.70 -25.28
N GLY A 74 -10.84 3.75 -25.93
CA GLY A 74 -12.24 3.89 -26.30
C GLY A 74 -13.12 4.60 -25.26
N GLN A 75 -12.53 5.11 -24.17
CA GLN A 75 -13.24 5.90 -23.18
C GLN A 75 -12.93 7.38 -23.31
N PHE A 76 -13.91 8.23 -22.95
CA PHE A 76 -13.71 9.67 -22.80
C PHE A 76 -14.49 10.24 -21.61
N ALA A 77 -13.99 11.35 -21.04
CA ALA A 77 -14.58 12.05 -19.92
C ALA A 77 -14.62 13.56 -20.16
N LEU A 78 -15.67 14.22 -19.68
CA LEU A 78 -15.84 15.68 -19.74
C LEU A 78 -15.91 16.23 -18.31
N ARG A 79 -14.96 17.14 -17.95
CA ARG A 79 -14.84 17.69 -16.61
C ARG A 79 -14.43 19.16 -16.68
N GLY A 80 -15.32 20.07 -16.34
CA GLY A 80 -15.05 21.50 -16.44
C GLY A 80 -14.60 21.92 -17.83
N SER A 81 -13.43 22.53 -17.95
CA SER A 81 -12.80 22.87 -19.25
C SER A 81 -12.05 21.69 -19.90
N ILE A 82 -11.95 20.56 -19.23
CA ILE A 82 -11.12 19.43 -19.63
C ILE A 82 -11.94 18.37 -20.39
N VAL A 83 -11.37 17.88 -21.49
CA VAL A 83 -11.82 16.67 -22.20
C VAL A 83 -10.69 15.65 -22.18
N ASP A 84 -10.90 14.54 -21.48
CA ASP A 84 -9.99 13.40 -21.47
C ASP A 84 -10.46 12.36 -22.48
N VAL A 85 -9.56 11.88 -23.34
CA VAL A 85 -9.87 10.88 -24.38
C VAL A 85 -8.77 9.82 -24.45
N TYR A 86 -9.14 8.55 -24.37
CA TYR A 86 -8.20 7.45 -24.59
C TYR A 86 -8.41 6.88 -25.99
N SER A 87 -7.61 7.35 -26.92
CA SER A 87 -7.68 6.89 -28.30
C SER A 87 -7.28 5.41 -28.42
N PHE A 88 -7.94 4.67 -29.29
CA PHE A 88 -7.58 3.29 -29.64
C PHE A 88 -6.16 3.16 -30.20
N THR A 89 -5.54 4.27 -30.62
CA THR A 89 -4.24 4.32 -31.27
C THR A 89 -3.12 4.82 -30.35
N SER A 90 -3.45 5.30 -29.16
CA SER A 90 -2.49 5.92 -28.24
C SER A 90 -2.05 4.98 -27.12
N GLU A 91 -0.84 5.18 -26.63
CA GLU A 91 -0.32 4.47 -25.46
C GLU A 91 -0.84 5.00 -24.14
N LEU A 92 -1.05 6.29 -24.07
CA LEU A 92 -1.59 7.01 -22.92
C LEU A 92 -2.78 7.84 -23.37
N PRO A 93 -3.75 8.08 -22.49
CA PRO A 93 -4.85 8.97 -22.79
C PRO A 93 -4.38 10.40 -22.98
N TYR A 94 -5.17 11.14 -23.73
CA TYR A 94 -4.97 12.56 -24.01
C TYR A 94 -5.88 13.40 -23.13
N ARG A 95 -5.38 14.54 -22.68
CA ARG A 95 -6.10 15.58 -21.95
C ARG A 95 -6.06 16.86 -22.76
N LEU A 96 -7.23 17.33 -23.17
CA LEU A 96 -7.46 18.57 -23.90
C LEU A 96 -8.00 19.58 -22.90
N ASP A 97 -7.38 20.73 -22.78
CA ASP A 97 -7.85 21.84 -21.95
C ASP A 97 -8.39 22.92 -22.87
N PHE A 98 -9.60 23.39 -22.61
CA PHE A 98 -10.32 24.34 -23.45
C PHE A 98 -10.46 25.66 -22.74
N PHE A 99 -10.18 26.74 -23.45
CA PHE A 99 -10.60 28.09 -23.09
C PHE A 99 -11.74 28.48 -24.05
N ASP A 100 -12.99 28.40 -23.58
CA ASP A 100 -14.21 28.47 -24.41
C ASP A 100 -14.21 27.32 -25.43
N ASP A 101 -14.09 27.60 -26.73
CA ASP A 101 -13.98 26.61 -27.81
C ASP A 101 -12.54 26.43 -28.33
N GLU A 102 -11.53 27.16 -27.78
CA GLU A 102 -10.14 27.06 -28.19
C GLU A 102 -9.39 26.00 -27.37
N VAL A 103 -8.66 25.13 -28.03
CA VAL A 103 -7.78 24.13 -27.39
C VAL A 103 -6.52 24.84 -26.86
N GLU A 104 -6.51 25.19 -25.59
CA GLU A 104 -5.41 25.90 -24.94
C GLU A 104 -4.17 25.01 -24.73
N SER A 105 -4.38 23.75 -24.33
CA SER A 105 -3.29 22.81 -24.14
C SER A 105 -3.68 21.36 -24.47
N LEU A 106 -2.68 20.60 -24.96
CA LEU A 106 -2.78 19.18 -25.21
C LEU A 106 -1.74 18.45 -24.36
N ARG A 107 -2.18 17.48 -23.56
CA ARG A 107 -1.28 16.75 -22.65
C ARG A 107 -1.55 15.24 -22.73
N ARG A 108 -0.56 14.43 -22.35
CA ARG A 108 -0.75 13.00 -22.02
C ARG A 108 -0.82 12.86 -20.52
N PHE A 109 -1.61 11.91 -20.03
CA PHE A 109 -1.67 11.62 -18.60
C PHE A 109 -1.59 10.12 -18.30
N GLU A 110 -1.18 9.78 -17.09
CA GLU A 110 -1.15 8.39 -16.61
C GLU A 110 -2.52 7.97 -16.07
N VAL A 111 -2.90 6.74 -16.39
CA VAL A 111 -4.19 6.16 -16.06
C VAL A 111 -4.36 5.95 -14.54
N ASP A 112 -3.31 5.53 -13.85
CA ASP A 112 -3.31 5.22 -12.42
C ASP A 112 -3.31 6.46 -11.53
N SER A 113 -2.53 7.47 -11.87
CA SER A 113 -2.43 8.73 -11.13
C SER A 113 -3.45 9.79 -11.56
N GLN A 114 -4.00 9.65 -12.78
CA GLN A 114 -4.84 10.66 -13.47
C GLN A 114 -4.11 12.02 -13.63
N LEU A 115 -2.76 12.04 -13.59
CA LEU A 115 -1.95 13.24 -13.69
C LEU A 115 -1.21 13.32 -15.04
N SER A 116 -1.06 14.54 -15.56
CA SER A 116 -0.39 14.78 -16.82
C SER A 116 1.13 14.53 -16.72
N VAL A 117 1.68 13.86 -17.76
CA VAL A 117 3.11 13.48 -17.84
C VAL A 117 3.87 14.11 -18.99
N GLY A 118 3.18 14.82 -19.90
CA GLY A 118 3.84 15.49 -21.01
C GLY A 118 2.90 16.33 -21.86
N GLN A 119 3.44 17.39 -22.46
CA GLN A 119 2.71 18.28 -23.37
C GLN A 119 2.89 17.81 -24.82
N LEU A 120 1.89 18.10 -25.65
CA LEU A 120 1.83 17.76 -27.09
C LEU A 120 1.41 19.01 -27.88
N GLU A 121 1.85 19.08 -29.13
CA GLU A 121 1.41 20.11 -30.08
C GLU A 121 0.22 19.67 -30.93
N GLU A 122 0.12 18.36 -31.17
CA GLU A 122 -0.99 17.77 -31.95
C GLU A 122 -1.31 16.34 -31.47
N ILE A 123 -2.56 15.95 -31.62
CA ILE A 123 -3.05 14.58 -31.38
C ILE A 123 -3.89 14.10 -32.55
N THR A 124 -3.95 12.78 -32.72
CA THR A 124 -4.83 12.14 -33.72
C THR A 124 -5.79 11.20 -33.02
N LEU A 125 -7.07 11.40 -33.18
CA LEU A 125 -8.12 10.51 -32.71
C LEU A 125 -8.66 9.69 -33.89
N SER A 126 -8.98 8.43 -33.65
CA SER A 126 -9.54 7.51 -34.67
C SER A 126 -10.65 6.66 -34.05
N PRO A 127 -11.66 6.26 -34.83
CA PRO A 127 -12.71 5.35 -34.40
C PRO A 127 -12.16 3.95 -34.07
N ASP A 128 -12.98 3.13 -33.40
CA ASP A 128 -12.64 1.72 -33.19
C ASP A 128 -12.63 0.97 -34.53
N LEU A 129 -11.49 0.34 -34.82
CA LEU A 129 -11.35 -0.49 -36.02
C LEU A 129 -12.02 -1.86 -35.89
N ALA A 130 -12.29 -2.32 -34.66
CA ALA A 130 -12.91 -3.62 -34.40
C ALA A 130 -14.41 -3.62 -34.72
N GLU A 131 -15.10 -2.48 -34.69
CA GLU A 131 -16.53 -2.36 -35.04
C GLU A 131 -16.79 -2.21 -36.55
N SER A 132 -15.73 -2.21 -37.37
CA SER A 132 -15.93 -2.11 -38.83
C SER A 132 -16.59 -3.39 -39.37
N ARG A 133 -17.80 -3.26 -39.95
CA ARG A 133 -18.57 -4.37 -40.55
C ARG A 133 -18.04 -4.83 -41.91
N GLY A 134 -16.73 -4.68 -42.17
CA GLY A 134 -16.07 -5.08 -43.40
C GLY A 134 -15.71 -6.57 -43.47
N THR A 135 -15.09 -6.98 -44.56
CA THR A 135 -14.55 -8.34 -44.75
C THR A 135 -13.35 -8.52 -43.81
N LEU A 136 -13.43 -9.50 -42.91
CA LEU A 136 -12.30 -9.83 -42.04
C LEU A 136 -11.29 -10.68 -42.76
N VAL A 137 -10.01 -10.36 -42.54
CA VAL A 137 -8.85 -11.08 -43.11
C VAL A 137 -7.85 -11.37 -42.00
N SER A 138 -6.93 -12.28 -42.25
CA SER A 138 -5.83 -12.56 -41.31
C SER A 138 -4.90 -11.35 -41.15
N LEU A 139 -4.38 -11.12 -39.98
CA LEU A 139 -3.35 -10.13 -39.67
C LEU A 139 -2.13 -10.34 -40.61
N LEU A 140 -1.78 -11.58 -40.94
CA LEU A 140 -0.67 -11.91 -41.85
C LEU A 140 -0.87 -11.30 -43.23
N SER A 141 -2.08 -11.26 -43.74
CA SER A 141 -2.39 -10.70 -45.06
C SER A 141 -2.08 -9.20 -45.19
N LEU A 142 -2.03 -8.48 -44.03
CA LEU A 142 -1.71 -7.06 -43.98
C LEU A 142 -0.21 -6.78 -43.89
N LEU A 143 0.60 -7.79 -43.58
CA LEU A 143 2.03 -7.63 -43.43
C LEU A 143 2.71 -7.50 -44.81
N PRO A 144 3.77 -6.69 -44.95
CA PRO A 144 4.56 -6.61 -46.17
C PRO A 144 5.17 -7.98 -46.55
N ARG A 145 5.26 -8.26 -47.87
CA ARG A 145 5.80 -9.54 -48.35
C ARG A 145 7.25 -9.83 -47.93
N GLY A 146 8.00 -8.81 -47.51
CA GLY A 146 9.38 -8.94 -47.02
C GLY A 146 9.50 -9.18 -45.53
N THR A 147 8.39 -9.32 -44.82
CA THR A 147 8.39 -9.59 -43.39
C THR A 147 9.00 -10.96 -43.11
N GLN A 148 9.93 -10.99 -42.15
CA GLN A 148 10.52 -12.24 -41.65
C GLN A 148 9.81 -12.70 -40.40
N LEU A 149 9.44 -13.95 -40.34
CA LEU A 149 8.80 -14.56 -39.19
C LEU A 149 9.82 -15.27 -38.30
N LEU A 150 9.70 -15.09 -37.02
CA LEU A 150 10.40 -15.85 -35.96
C LEU A 150 9.38 -16.70 -35.23
N LEU A 151 9.43 -18.01 -35.43
CA LEU A 151 8.45 -18.96 -34.91
C LEU A 151 9.07 -19.83 -33.80
N SER A 152 8.32 -20.08 -32.74
CA SER A 152 8.73 -20.98 -31.67
C SER A 152 8.06 -22.36 -31.83
N GLY A 153 8.37 -23.07 -32.93
CA GLY A 153 7.83 -24.40 -33.22
C GLY A 153 6.49 -24.36 -33.99
N ARG A 154 6.51 -24.70 -35.29
CA ARG A 154 5.29 -24.73 -36.13
C ARG A 154 4.27 -25.77 -35.69
N ALA A 155 4.72 -26.93 -35.24
CA ALA A 155 3.83 -27.98 -34.78
C ALA A 155 3.05 -27.54 -33.52
N SER A 156 3.73 -26.91 -32.56
CA SER A 156 3.11 -26.35 -31.34
C SER A 156 2.13 -25.24 -31.69
N LEU A 157 2.51 -24.35 -32.62
CA LEU A 157 1.63 -23.28 -33.09
C LEU A 157 0.37 -23.84 -33.74
N ALA A 158 0.47 -24.82 -34.63
CA ALA A 158 -0.68 -25.46 -35.29
C ALA A 158 -1.60 -26.13 -34.30
N THR A 159 -1.03 -26.87 -33.36
CA THR A 159 -1.81 -27.52 -32.28
C THR A 159 -2.55 -26.46 -31.43
N ARG A 160 -1.87 -25.37 -31.06
CA ARG A 160 -2.50 -24.34 -30.21
C ARG A 160 -3.59 -23.57 -30.96
N LEU A 161 -3.37 -23.22 -32.21
CA LEU A 161 -4.40 -22.60 -33.05
C LEU A 161 -5.65 -23.47 -33.18
N GLN A 162 -5.47 -24.80 -33.40
CA GLN A 162 -6.58 -25.73 -33.49
C GLN A 162 -7.33 -25.86 -32.14
N MET A 163 -6.61 -25.99 -31.04
CA MET A 163 -7.22 -26.03 -29.70
C MET A 163 -8.04 -24.78 -29.43
N THR A 164 -7.49 -23.60 -29.66
CA THR A 164 -8.19 -22.31 -29.44
C THR A 164 -9.42 -22.19 -30.32
N TRP A 165 -9.35 -22.65 -31.56
CA TRP A 165 -10.50 -22.69 -32.48
C TRP A 165 -11.62 -23.62 -31.97
N ASP A 166 -11.25 -24.77 -31.43
CA ASP A 166 -12.20 -25.75 -30.91
C ASP A 166 -12.77 -25.30 -29.54
N GLU A 167 -11.99 -24.58 -28.74
CA GLU A 167 -12.38 -24.06 -27.41
C GLU A 167 -13.13 -22.72 -27.47
N ALA A 168 -13.00 -21.95 -28.55
CA ALA A 168 -13.64 -20.64 -28.73
C ALA A 168 -15.16 -20.62 -28.40
N PRO A 169 -15.94 -21.68 -28.71
CA PRO A 169 -17.35 -21.74 -28.32
C PRO A 169 -17.60 -21.87 -26.82
N LEU A 170 -16.57 -22.19 -26.02
CA LEU A 170 -16.68 -22.41 -24.59
C LEU A 170 -16.26 -21.19 -23.74
N LEU A 171 -15.70 -20.17 -24.39
CA LEU A 171 -15.32 -18.92 -23.74
C LEU A 171 -16.59 -18.07 -23.52
N GLN A 172 -17.11 -18.07 -22.29
CA GLN A 172 -18.19 -17.21 -21.84
C GLN A 172 -17.62 -15.86 -21.39
N ASP A 173 -17.94 -14.80 -22.11
CA ASP A 173 -17.86 -13.44 -21.57
C ASP A 173 -19.01 -13.22 -20.56
N GLY A 174 -18.70 -12.58 -19.43
CA GLY A 174 -19.62 -12.41 -18.27
C GLY A 174 -20.89 -11.60 -18.52
N GLU A 175 -21.17 -11.11 -19.74
CA GLU A 175 -22.31 -10.21 -20.05
C GLU A 175 -23.26 -10.71 -21.13
N GLY A 176 -23.28 -11.98 -21.46
CA GLY A 176 -24.35 -12.52 -22.32
C GLY A 176 -23.84 -13.46 -23.42
N PHE A 177 -24.71 -14.41 -23.74
CA PHE A 177 -24.54 -15.34 -24.86
C PHE A 177 -24.43 -14.59 -26.17
N ARG A 178 -23.21 -14.42 -26.74
CA ARG A 178 -23.09 -14.19 -28.17
C ARG A 178 -23.35 -15.51 -28.89
N ASP A 179 -24.07 -15.46 -30.00
CA ASP A 179 -24.32 -16.64 -30.84
C ASP A 179 -22.98 -17.27 -31.26
N LEU A 180 -22.82 -18.56 -31.05
CA LEU A 180 -21.60 -19.33 -31.38
C LEU A 180 -21.18 -19.18 -32.84
N ASP A 181 -22.17 -19.00 -33.73
CA ASP A 181 -21.91 -18.76 -35.15
C ASP A 181 -21.36 -17.33 -35.39
N GLU A 182 -21.76 -16.35 -34.57
CA GLU A 182 -21.27 -14.97 -34.66
C GLU A 182 -19.78 -14.90 -34.22
N LEU A 183 -19.40 -15.59 -33.14
CA LEU A 183 -17.99 -15.65 -32.68
C LEU A 183 -17.07 -16.26 -33.73
N ARG A 184 -17.50 -17.35 -34.39
CA ARG A 184 -16.73 -17.98 -35.46
C ARG A 184 -16.56 -17.09 -36.70
N THR A 185 -17.49 -16.19 -36.96
CA THR A 185 -17.34 -15.24 -38.08
C THR A 185 -16.26 -14.18 -37.81
N MET A 186 -15.90 -13.97 -36.55
CA MET A 186 -14.82 -13.03 -36.15
C MET A 186 -13.44 -13.68 -36.17
N LEU A 187 -13.34 -14.99 -36.26
CA LEU A 187 -12.07 -15.73 -36.26
C LEU A 187 -11.68 -16.22 -37.64
N ILE A 188 -10.38 -16.33 -37.87
CA ILE A 188 -9.79 -16.88 -39.10
C ILE A 188 -9.53 -18.38 -38.90
N GLU A 189 -9.96 -19.21 -39.86
CA GLU A 189 -9.75 -20.65 -39.80
C GLU A 189 -8.26 -21.02 -39.67
N PRO A 190 -7.86 -21.89 -38.74
CA PRO A 190 -6.47 -22.29 -38.50
C PRO A 190 -5.74 -22.75 -39.79
N GLN A 191 -6.43 -23.46 -40.67
CA GLN A 191 -5.85 -23.96 -41.91
C GLN A 191 -5.46 -22.82 -42.86
N THR A 192 -6.28 -21.76 -42.94
CA THR A 192 -5.99 -20.55 -43.73
C THR A 192 -4.75 -19.85 -43.22
N LEU A 193 -4.63 -19.65 -41.90
CA LEU A 193 -3.46 -19.06 -41.25
C LEU A 193 -2.19 -19.88 -41.50
N LEU A 194 -2.25 -21.19 -41.38
CA LEU A 194 -1.10 -22.09 -41.62
C LEU A 194 -0.65 -22.04 -43.07
N GLN A 195 -1.57 -21.89 -44.02
CA GLN A 195 -1.23 -21.72 -45.45
C GLN A 195 -0.56 -20.37 -45.73
N GLU A 196 -1.08 -19.29 -45.13
CA GLU A 196 -0.50 -17.95 -45.25
C GLU A 196 0.90 -17.88 -44.64
N LEU A 197 1.12 -18.51 -43.48
CA LEU A 197 2.43 -18.61 -42.82
C LEU A 197 3.50 -19.22 -43.73
N GLN A 198 3.11 -20.14 -44.63
CA GLN A 198 4.07 -20.74 -45.60
C GLN A 198 4.54 -19.78 -46.69
N SER A 199 3.81 -18.68 -46.86
CA SER A 199 4.18 -17.66 -47.87
C SER A 199 5.28 -16.70 -47.40
N TYR A 200 5.60 -16.72 -46.11
CA TYR A 200 6.63 -15.86 -45.53
C TYR A 200 7.94 -16.61 -45.31
N SER A 201 9.04 -15.89 -45.47
CA SER A 201 10.37 -16.38 -45.07
C SER A 201 10.58 -16.12 -43.57
N GLY A 202 11.37 -16.95 -42.91
CA GLY A 202 11.64 -16.76 -41.51
C GLY A 202 12.54 -17.85 -40.93
N TYR A 203 12.64 -17.81 -39.61
CA TYR A 203 13.40 -18.77 -38.81
C TYR A 203 12.47 -19.44 -37.82
N GLU A 204 12.71 -20.73 -37.59
CA GLU A 204 12.02 -21.51 -36.58
C GLU A 204 13.00 -21.91 -35.49
N PHE A 205 12.66 -21.58 -34.24
CA PHE A 205 13.40 -22.06 -33.08
C PHE A 205 12.98 -23.50 -32.80
N THR A 206 13.94 -24.42 -32.85
CA THR A 206 13.74 -25.83 -32.54
C THR A 206 14.79 -26.32 -31.54
N THR A 207 14.43 -27.28 -30.71
CA THR A 207 15.37 -27.99 -29.84
C THR A 207 16.07 -29.15 -30.54
N GLU A 208 15.57 -29.56 -31.70
CA GLU A 208 16.16 -30.65 -32.50
C GLU A 208 17.20 -30.08 -33.48
N ALA A 209 18.35 -30.77 -33.56
CA ALA A 209 19.42 -30.35 -34.46
C ALA A 209 19.07 -30.72 -35.90
N GLU A 210 18.91 -29.73 -36.77
CA GLU A 210 18.72 -29.94 -38.20
C GLU A 210 20.02 -29.74 -38.98
N PRO A 211 20.29 -30.53 -40.04
CA PRO A 211 21.56 -30.50 -40.80
C PRO A 211 21.92 -29.15 -41.41
N ASN A 212 20.92 -28.33 -41.75
CA ASN A 212 21.10 -27.02 -42.36
C ASN A 212 20.71 -25.86 -41.43
N GLY A 213 20.54 -26.15 -40.16
CA GLY A 213 20.14 -25.14 -39.14
C GLY A 213 21.30 -24.27 -38.65
N ILE A 214 20.96 -23.11 -38.09
CA ILE A 214 21.93 -22.28 -37.39
C ILE A 214 21.96 -22.80 -35.96
N HIS A 215 23.11 -23.31 -35.52
CA HIS A 215 23.26 -23.88 -34.17
C HIS A 215 23.89 -22.85 -33.24
N PHE A 216 23.18 -22.55 -32.14
CA PHE A 216 23.70 -21.75 -31.04
C PHE A 216 24.26 -22.70 -29.98
N HIS A 217 25.53 -22.55 -29.66
CA HIS A 217 26.18 -23.30 -28.56
C HIS A 217 26.06 -22.49 -27.25
N THR A 218 24.83 -22.19 -26.90
CA THR A 218 24.50 -21.40 -25.69
C THR A 218 23.89 -22.27 -24.62
N GLU A 219 24.35 -22.04 -23.37
CA GLU A 219 23.82 -22.64 -22.19
C GLU A 219 23.27 -21.54 -21.29
N ARG A 220 22.30 -21.87 -20.43
CA ARG A 220 21.80 -20.91 -19.41
C ARG A 220 22.91 -20.55 -18.43
N GLN A 221 22.84 -19.33 -17.88
CA GLN A 221 23.67 -18.93 -16.76
C GLN A 221 23.54 -19.95 -15.62
N PRO A 222 24.66 -20.47 -15.04
CA PRO A 222 24.58 -21.28 -13.85
C PRO A 222 23.96 -20.50 -12.67
N LEU A 223 23.10 -21.16 -11.93
CA LEU A 223 22.51 -20.58 -10.73
C LEU A 223 23.48 -20.72 -9.54
N PHE A 224 23.86 -19.60 -8.97
CA PHE A 224 24.82 -19.55 -7.86
C PHE A 224 24.14 -19.44 -6.50
N HIS A 225 22.82 -19.20 -6.44
CA HIS A 225 22.06 -19.10 -5.18
C HIS A 225 22.74 -18.23 -4.12
N LYS A 226 23.30 -17.08 -4.55
CA LYS A 226 24.03 -16.13 -3.71
C LYS A 226 25.34 -16.68 -3.11
N ASP A 227 25.89 -17.75 -3.67
CA ASP A 227 27.23 -18.21 -3.36
C ASP A 227 28.24 -17.44 -4.21
N TYR A 228 28.70 -16.31 -3.69
CA TYR A 228 29.59 -15.40 -4.40
C TYR A 228 31.01 -15.93 -4.54
N GLU A 229 31.44 -16.87 -3.66
CA GLU A 229 32.74 -17.55 -3.76
C GLU A 229 32.74 -18.54 -4.93
N ALA A 230 31.65 -19.30 -5.07
CA ALA A 230 31.45 -20.17 -6.24
C ALA A 230 31.36 -19.35 -7.54
N LEU A 231 30.64 -18.22 -7.53
CA LEU A 231 30.55 -17.29 -8.67
C LEU A 231 31.96 -16.76 -9.04
N ALA A 232 32.72 -16.27 -8.08
CA ALA A 232 34.07 -15.76 -8.31
C ALA A 232 35.02 -16.84 -8.87
N THR A 233 34.91 -18.05 -8.35
CA THR A 233 35.68 -19.21 -8.85
C THR A 233 35.32 -19.53 -10.29
N GLN A 234 34.04 -19.49 -10.63
CA GLN A 234 33.56 -19.73 -11.99
C GLN A 234 33.96 -18.60 -12.96
N ILE A 235 33.85 -17.33 -12.56
CA ILE A 235 34.35 -16.19 -13.36
C ILE A 235 35.86 -16.35 -13.64
N ARG A 236 36.65 -16.70 -12.65
CA ARG A 236 38.08 -16.94 -12.79
C ARG A 236 38.36 -18.09 -13.77
N SER A 237 37.57 -19.16 -13.74
CA SER A 237 37.66 -20.28 -14.70
C SER A 237 37.37 -19.83 -16.12
N TRP A 238 36.29 -19.08 -16.34
CA TRP A 238 35.94 -18.53 -17.64
C TRP A 238 37.02 -17.59 -18.17
N LYS A 239 37.50 -16.64 -17.37
CA LYS A 239 38.61 -15.75 -17.78
C LYS A 239 39.90 -16.51 -18.16
N LYS A 240 40.27 -17.54 -17.43
CA LYS A 240 41.42 -18.43 -17.76
C LYS A 240 41.22 -19.16 -19.08
N ARG A 241 39.98 -19.52 -19.42
CA ARG A 241 39.62 -20.17 -20.67
C ARG A 241 39.45 -19.18 -21.83
N GLY A 242 39.65 -17.88 -21.60
CA GLY A 242 39.58 -16.81 -22.57
C GLY A 242 38.20 -16.29 -22.90
N TYR A 243 37.25 -16.47 -21.95
CA TYR A 243 35.91 -15.91 -22.12
C TYR A 243 35.87 -14.43 -21.71
N THR A 244 35.06 -13.66 -22.44
CA THR A 244 34.70 -12.31 -22.03
C THR A 244 33.42 -12.39 -21.16
N VAL A 245 33.49 -11.82 -19.96
CA VAL A 245 32.36 -11.87 -19.02
C VAL A 245 31.76 -10.47 -18.87
N TRP A 246 30.48 -10.36 -19.14
CA TRP A 246 29.67 -9.15 -18.96
C TRP A 246 28.67 -9.33 -17.83
N LEU A 247 28.34 -8.23 -17.18
CA LEU A 247 27.26 -8.13 -16.20
C LEU A 247 26.20 -7.16 -16.72
N SER A 248 25.01 -7.67 -16.91
CA SER A 248 23.80 -6.89 -17.19
C SER A 248 23.24 -6.36 -15.90
N ALA A 249 23.36 -5.05 -15.65
CA ALA A 249 22.82 -4.37 -14.48
C ALA A 249 21.93 -3.19 -14.90
N SER A 250 20.76 -3.09 -14.27
CA SER A 250 19.74 -2.08 -14.61
C SER A 250 20.21 -0.66 -14.29
N THR A 251 21.01 -0.47 -13.24
CA THR A 251 21.55 0.83 -12.82
C THR A 251 23.05 0.75 -12.55
N GLU A 252 23.73 1.91 -12.52
CA GLU A 252 25.14 2.00 -12.15
C GLU A 252 25.37 1.51 -10.72
N ALA A 253 24.51 1.92 -9.79
CA ALA A 253 24.60 1.51 -8.38
C ALA A 253 24.44 -0.01 -8.20
N ALA A 254 23.61 -0.66 -9.02
CA ALA A 254 23.47 -2.12 -9.00
C ALA A 254 24.73 -2.82 -9.50
N TYR A 255 25.38 -2.28 -10.54
CA TYR A 255 26.65 -2.78 -11.04
C TYR A 255 27.76 -2.63 -9.99
N GLU A 256 27.94 -1.45 -9.40
CA GLU A 256 28.93 -1.17 -8.36
C GLU A 256 28.76 -2.11 -7.17
N ARG A 257 27.54 -2.35 -6.73
CA ARG A 257 27.25 -3.29 -5.63
C ARG A 257 27.72 -4.72 -5.96
N VAL A 258 27.50 -5.23 -7.17
CA VAL A 258 28.02 -6.56 -7.57
C VAL A 258 29.54 -6.56 -7.55
N LEU A 259 30.18 -5.47 -8.02
CA LEU A 259 31.63 -5.34 -7.98
C LEU A 259 32.17 -5.33 -6.55
N ASP A 260 31.53 -4.61 -5.62
CA ASP A 260 31.94 -4.57 -4.21
C ASP A 260 31.90 -5.96 -3.58
N ILE A 261 30.87 -6.76 -3.90
CA ILE A 261 30.76 -8.13 -3.41
C ILE A 261 31.83 -9.04 -4.02
N LEU A 262 32.23 -8.84 -5.28
CA LEU A 262 33.20 -9.67 -5.99
C LEU A 262 34.65 -9.23 -5.78
N THR A 263 34.91 -7.98 -5.44
CA THR A 263 36.26 -7.40 -5.24
C THR A 263 37.10 -8.14 -4.18
N PRO A 264 36.57 -8.63 -3.04
CA PRO A 264 37.34 -9.45 -2.12
C PRO A 264 37.81 -10.78 -2.70
N HIS A 265 37.12 -11.29 -3.71
CA HIS A 265 37.34 -12.63 -4.28
C HIS A 265 38.06 -12.62 -5.64
N LEU A 266 38.04 -11.51 -6.40
CA LEU A 266 38.58 -11.38 -7.74
C LEU A 266 39.59 -10.24 -7.87
N LYS A 267 40.56 -10.42 -8.76
CA LYS A 267 41.47 -9.31 -9.14
C LYS A 267 40.74 -8.29 -10.03
N PRO A 268 41.18 -7.04 -10.06
CA PRO A 268 40.53 -6.00 -10.89
C PRO A 268 40.45 -6.38 -12.38
N THR A 269 41.39 -7.15 -12.90
CA THR A 269 41.42 -7.66 -14.31
C THR A 269 40.44 -8.82 -14.57
N GLU A 270 39.94 -9.45 -13.53
CA GLU A 270 39.01 -10.58 -13.59
C GLU A 270 37.55 -10.15 -13.47
N LEU A 271 37.27 -8.92 -13.00
CA LEU A 271 35.93 -8.40 -12.82
C LEU A 271 35.14 -8.39 -14.14
N PRO A 272 33.81 -8.64 -14.10
CA PRO A 272 32.94 -8.57 -15.26
C PRO A 272 32.82 -7.13 -15.78
N GLN A 273 32.62 -6.96 -17.08
CA GLN A 273 32.39 -5.67 -17.72
C GLN A 273 30.89 -5.34 -17.67
N ARG A 274 30.54 -4.08 -17.51
CA ARG A 274 29.14 -3.66 -17.57
C ARG A 274 28.62 -3.69 -19.01
N THR A 275 27.39 -4.14 -19.17
CA THR A 275 26.62 -3.92 -20.40
C THR A 275 25.29 -3.22 -20.06
N ALA A 276 24.88 -2.32 -20.97
CA ALA A 276 23.59 -1.64 -20.85
C ALA A 276 22.41 -2.48 -21.36
N ILE A 277 22.68 -3.65 -21.94
CA ILE A 277 21.64 -4.56 -22.45
C ILE A 277 21.06 -5.28 -21.24
N THR A 278 19.77 -5.13 -21.00
CA THR A 278 19.01 -5.85 -19.98
C THR A 278 18.32 -7.05 -20.61
N LEU A 279 18.70 -8.26 -20.16
CA LEU A 279 18.07 -9.51 -20.55
C LEU A 279 17.37 -10.17 -19.35
N HIS A 280 16.37 -10.99 -19.66
CA HIS A 280 15.64 -11.73 -18.64
C HIS A 280 16.47 -12.86 -18.03
N GLU A 281 17.28 -13.54 -18.84
CA GLU A 281 18.17 -14.62 -18.42
C GLU A 281 19.59 -14.39 -18.96
N GLY A 282 20.58 -14.73 -18.17
CA GLY A 282 21.97 -14.76 -18.59
C GLY A 282 22.30 -16.03 -19.37
N PHE A 283 23.41 -16.02 -20.12
CA PHE A 283 23.84 -17.15 -20.93
C PHE A 283 25.36 -17.28 -21.00
N VAL A 284 25.81 -18.48 -21.33
CA VAL A 284 27.19 -18.81 -21.68
C VAL A 284 27.21 -19.25 -23.14
N ASP A 285 27.94 -18.57 -24.00
CA ASP A 285 28.17 -18.93 -25.42
C ASP A 285 29.57 -19.52 -25.56
N GLU A 286 29.63 -20.82 -25.82
CA GLU A 286 30.90 -21.52 -26.02
C GLU A 286 31.56 -21.17 -27.34
N GLY A 287 30.77 -20.93 -28.38
CA GLY A 287 31.28 -20.64 -29.74
C GLY A 287 32.06 -19.33 -29.82
N HIS A 288 31.52 -18.28 -29.20
CA HIS A 288 32.13 -16.95 -29.16
C HIS A 288 32.94 -16.71 -27.88
N ARG A 289 32.90 -17.61 -26.91
CA ARG A 289 33.47 -17.47 -25.56
C ARG A 289 32.95 -16.23 -24.82
N TRP A 290 31.64 -16.05 -24.83
CA TRP A 290 30.94 -14.99 -24.14
C TRP A 290 30.18 -15.53 -22.96
N VAL A 291 30.17 -14.74 -21.88
CA VAL A 291 29.34 -14.98 -20.73
C VAL A 291 28.62 -13.69 -20.41
N LEU A 292 27.31 -13.74 -20.40
CA LEU A 292 26.47 -12.65 -19.90
C LEU A 292 25.81 -13.10 -18.62
N LEU A 293 26.14 -12.40 -17.53
CA LEU A 293 25.51 -12.58 -16.23
C LEU A 293 24.45 -11.50 -16.04
N THR A 294 23.34 -11.85 -15.43
CA THR A 294 22.29 -10.89 -15.07
C THR A 294 22.24 -10.71 -13.55
N GLU A 295 22.14 -9.45 -13.08
CA GLU A 295 22.12 -9.14 -11.65
C GLU A 295 20.99 -9.84 -10.93
N HIS A 296 19.81 -9.90 -11.57
CA HIS A 296 18.63 -10.49 -10.94
C HIS A 296 18.78 -12.00 -10.71
N GLU A 297 19.42 -12.76 -11.61
CA GLU A 297 19.71 -14.17 -11.39
C GLU A 297 20.82 -14.37 -10.34
N LEU A 298 21.86 -13.49 -10.31
CA LEU A 298 22.90 -13.54 -9.28
C LEU A 298 22.36 -13.32 -7.87
N PHE A 299 21.30 -12.48 -7.73
CA PHE A 299 20.67 -12.18 -6.46
C PHE A 299 19.38 -12.97 -6.22
N ASP A 300 19.04 -13.95 -7.08
CA ASP A 300 17.73 -14.62 -7.10
C ASP A 300 16.59 -13.59 -7.13
N ARG A 301 16.65 -12.58 -7.99
CA ARG A 301 15.68 -11.51 -8.13
C ARG A 301 14.82 -11.71 -9.37
N TYR A 302 13.60 -11.14 -9.31
CA TYR A 302 12.71 -11.08 -10.45
C TYR A 302 12.87 -9.77 -11.22
N HIS A 303 12.91 -9.85 -12.55
CA HIS A 303 12.86 -8.65 -13.41
C HIS A 303 11.42 -8.18 -13.54
N LYS A 304 11.10 -6.99 -13.00
CA LYS A 304 9.74 -6.45 -12.98
C LYS A 304 9.37 -5.84 -14.35
N TYR A 305 8.43 -6.48 -15.04
CA TYR A 305 7.70 -5.85 -16.15
C TYR A 305 6.37 -5.31 -15.62
N SER A 306 6.08 -4.03 -15.84
CA SER A 306 4.75 -3.47 -15.57
C SER A 306 3.92 -3.52 -16.85
N LEU A 307 2.81 -4.25 -16.82
CA LEU A 307 1.84 -4.26 -17.91
C LEU A 307 0.86 -3.08 -17.77
N ARG A 308 0.32 -2.61 -18.89
CA ARG A 308 -0.69 -1.52 -18.89
C ARG A 308 -1.97 -1.90 -18.15
N SER A 309 -2.42 -3.16 -18.32
CA SER A 309 -3.56 -3.71 -17.61
C SER A 309 -3.38 -3.64 -16.09
N ASP A 310 -2.15 -3.81 -15.59
CA ASP A 310 -1.87 -3.72 -14.16
C ASP A 310 -2.06 -2.29 -13.64
N LYS A 311 -1.66 -1.28 -14.43
CA LYS A 311 -1.86 0.15 -14.10
C LYS A 311 -3.32 0.55 -14.12
N ALA A 312 -4.09 0.14 -15.15
CA ALA A 312 -5.51 0.42 -15.24
C ALA A 312 -6.29 -0.21 -14.08
N THR A 313 -5.98 -1.46 -13.73
CA THR A 313 -6.60 -2.16 -12.59
C THR A 313 -6.25 -1.48 -11.27
N SER A 314 -4.99 -1.06 -11.07
CA SER A 314 -4.57 -0.32 -9.88
C SER A 314 -5.29 1.03 -9.75
N GLY A 315 -5.44 1.78 -10.84
CA GLY A 315 -6.17 3.04 -10.87
C GLY A 315 -7.64 2.89 -10.49
N LYS A 316 -8.34 1.92 -11.10
CA LYS A 316 -9.75 1.59 -10.78
C LYS A 316 -9.91 1.21 -9.30
N VAL A 317 -9.02 0.36 -8.76
CA VAL A 317 -9.04 -0.06 -7.35
C VAL A 317 -8.80 1.11 -6.41
N THR A 318 -7.87 2.00 -6.72
CA THR A 318 -7.56 3.17 -5.87
C THR A 318 -8.75 4.13 -5.77
N LEU A 319 -9.47 4.34 -6.87
CA LEU A 319 -10.70 5.17 -6.86
C LEU A 319 -11.85 4.48 -6.13
N SER A 320 -12.09 3.21 -6.38
CA SER A 320 -13.10 2.44 -5.66
C SER A 320 -12.85 2.43 -4.14
N LEU A 321 -11.59 2.39 -3.70
CA LEU A 321 -11.23 2.52 -2.29
C LEU A 321 -11.51 3.92 -1.73
N LYS A 322 -11.27 4.98 -2.52
CA LYS A 322 -11.62 6.35 -2.13
C LYS A 322 -13.14 6.54 -2.07
N GLU A 323 -13.89 5.98 -3.02
CA GLU A 323 -15.36 6.00 -3.01
C GLU A 323 -15.96 5.25 -1.80
N LEU A 324 -15.37 4.13 -1.40
CA LEU A 324 -15.76 3.40 -0.17
C LEU A 324 -15.53 4.22 1.12
N GLN A 325 -14.68 5.23 1.07
CA GLN A 325 -14.44 6.18 2.17
C GLN A 325 -15.36 7.41 2.09
N SER A 326 -16.09 7.62 1.01
CA SER A 326 -17.08 8.71 0.87
C SER A 326 -18.35 8.41 1.65
N PHE A 327 -19.08 9.47 2.02
CA PHE A 327 -20.40 9.33 2.62
C PHE A 327 -21.46 9.07 1.53
N SER A 328 -22.25 8.02 1.70
CA SER A 328 -23.42 7.74 0.87
C SER A 328 -24.70 8.16 1.57
N ARG A 329 -25.71 8.57 0.80
CA ARG A 329 -27.02 8.93 1.38
C ARG A 329 -27.58 7.77 2.21
N GLY A 330 -27.95 8.06 3.45
CA GLY A 330 -28.44 7.05 4.39
C GLY A 330 -27.39 6.57 5.39
N ASP A 331 -26.10 6.84 5.16
CA ASP A 331 -25.03 6.46 6.06
C ASP A 331 -25.17 7.13 7.42
N LEU A 332 -24.80 6.38 8.48
CA LEU A 332 -24.70 6.94 9.81
C LEU A 332 -23.35 7.66 9.96
N VAL A 333 -23.43 8.90 10.43
CA VAL A 333 -22.25 9.74 10.67
C VAL A 333 -22.28 10.32 12.07
N VAL A 334 -21.09 10.56 12.62
CA VAL A 334 -20.94 11.22 13.92
C VAL A 334 -20.46 12.64 13.70
N HIS A 335 -21.20 13.60 14.20
CA HIS A 335 -20.74 14.98 14.32
C HIS A 335 -20.08 15.18 15.68
N ALA A 336 -18.88 15.76 15.72
CA ALA A 336 -18.09 15.93 16.92
C ALA A 336 -18.86 16.63 18.07
N ASP A 337 -19.78 17.57 17.76
CA ASP A 337 -20.51 18.37 18.72
C ASP A 337 -21.97 17.91 18.93
N HIS A 338 -22.56 17.20 17.96
CA HIS A 338 -24.00 16.86 17.95
C HIS A 338 -24.30 15.37 18.03
N GLY A 339 -23.28 14.50 17.88
CA GLY A 339 -23.41 13.05 17.97
C GLY A 339 -23.87 12.39 16.68
N ILE A 340 -24.54 11.24 16.79
CA ILE A 340 -24.88 10.37 15.68
C ILE A 340 -26.09 10.92 14.90
N GLY A 341 -25.90 11.16 13.61
CA GLY A 341 -26.91 11.54 12.64
C GLY A 341 -26.86 10.67 11.39
N ARG A 342 -27.75 10.93 10.44
CA ARG A 342 -27.80 10.27 9.14
C ARG A 342 -27.43 11.29 8.06
N PHE A 343 -26.51 10.93 7.18
CA PHE A 343 -26.12 11.74 6.04
C PHE A 343 -27.22 11.73 4.94
N ASP A 344 -27.63 12.91 4.48
CA ASP A 344 -28.69 13.10 3.46
C ASP A 344 -28.19 13.82 2.20
N GLY A 345 -26.88 13.95 2.02
CA GLY A 345 -26.27 14.54 0.82
C GLY A 345 -25.79 15.98 1.01
N LEU A 346 -25.34 16.58 -0.11
CA LEU A 346 -24.99 17.99 -0.22
C LEU A 346 -26.24 18.81 -0.57
N VAL A 347 -26.37 20.00 -0.02
CA VAL A 347 -27.48 20.93 -0.27
C VAL A 347 -26.94 22.34 -0.39
N SER A 348 -27.22 22.99 -1.51
CA SER A 348 -26.90 24.42 -1.71
C SER A 348 -28.00 25.29 -1.14
N MET A 349 -27.65 26.21 -0.26
CA MET A 349 -28.59 27.13 0.37
C MET A 349 -28.09 28.58 0.26
N PRO A 350 -29.01 29.54 0.07
CA PRO A 350 -28.65 30.94 0.01
C PRO A 350 -28.19 31.45 1.39
N GLN A 351 -26.97 32.02 1.45
CA GLN A 351 -26.45 32.71 2.61
C GLN A 351 -26.08 34.17 2.27
N GLY A 352 -27.00 35.11 2.54
CA GLY A 352 -26.87 36.48 2.04
C GLY A 352 -27.11 36.53 0.53
N ASP A 353 -26.15 37.10 -0.22
CA ASP A 353 -26.23 37.26 -1.69
C ASP A 353 -25.59 36.11 -2.47
N HIS A 354 -25.05 35.08 -1.76
CA HIS A 354 -24.31 33.96 -2.34
C HIS A 354 -24.95 32.61 -2.03
N MET A 355 -24.71 31.59 -2.90
CA MET A 355 -25.08 30.21 -2.66
C MET A 355 -23.92 29.49 -1.95
N GLN A 356 -24.21 28.80 -0.87
CA GLN A 356 -23.21 28.03 -0.14
C GLN A 356 -23.66 26.56 0.00
N GLU A 357 -22.73 25.64 -0.24
CA GLU A 357 -22.96 24.22 -0.07
C GLU A 357 -22.78 23.78 1.39
N PHE A 358 -23.68 22.90 1.83
CA PHE A 358 -23.69 22.32 3.17
C PHE A 358 -23.90 20.81 3.09
N VAL A 359 -23.31 20.10 4.04
CA VAL A 359 -23.67 18.72 4.33
C VAL A 359 -24.92 18.70 5.18
N LYS A 360 -25.96 18.03 4.70
CA LYS A 360 -27.22 17.84 5.41
C LYS A 360 -27.19 16.57 6.26
N LEU A 361 -27.43 16.70 7.56
CA LEU A 361 -27.53 15.61 8.51
C LEU A 361 -28.93 15.59 9.14
N ILE A 362 -29.52 14.39 9.21
CA ILE A 362 -30.82 14.16 9.83
C ILE A 362 -30.62 13.45 11.16
N TYR A 363 -31.21 13.99 12.22
CA TYR A 363 -31.18 13.49 13.58
C TYR A 363 -32.50 12.88 14.00
N ARG A 364 -32.60 12.46 15.27
CA ARG A 364 -33.85 11.95 15.84
C ARG A 364 -34.95 13.01 15.74
N ASN A 365 -36.20 12.61 15.53
CA ASN A 365 -37.36 13.48 15.32
C ASN A 365 -37.33 14.29 14.02
N ASN A 366 -36.51 13.91 13.02
CA ASN A 366 -36.29 14.66 11.78
C ASN A 366 -35.65 16.05 11.95
N ASP A 367 -35.02 16.30 13.10
CA ASP A 367 -34.21 17.49 13.27
C ASP A 367 -33.07 17.49 12.26
N THR A 368 -32.75 18.65 11.67
CA THR A 368 -31.74 18.76 10.61
C THR A 368 -30.64 19.72 11.01
N ILE A 369 -29.39 19.31 10.77
CA ILE A 369 -28.21 20.20 10.90
C ILE A 369 -27.56 20.32 9.53
N TYR A 370 -27.14 21.54 9.19
CA TYR A 370 -26.35 21.88 8.01
C TYR A 370 -24.92 22.16 8.46
N VAL A 371 -23.97 21.36 7.96
CA VAL A 371 -22.56 21.46 8.31
C VAL A 371 -21.83 22.09 7.13
N ASN A 372 -21.07 23.15 7.41
CA ASN A 372 -20.24 23.80 6.38
C ASN A 372 -19.17 22.83 5.87
N LEU A 373 -18.85 22.91 4.57
CA LEU A 373 -17.85 22.04 3.93
C LEU A 373 -16.46 22.14 4.56
N HIS A 374 -16.04 23.35 4.97
CA HIS A 374 -14.77 23.56 5.69
C HIS A 374 -14.77 23.04 7.14
N SER A 375 -15.86 22.42 7.58
CA SER A 375 -16.00 21.76 8.88
C SER A 375 -16.21 20.24 8.75
N LEU A 376 -15.86 19.65 7.62
CA LEU A 376 -16.00 18.20 7.37
C LEU A 376 -15.14 17.35 8.32
N HIS A 377 -14.01 17.87 8.83
CA HIS A 377 -13.20 17.24 9.87
C HIS A 377 -14.00 16.91 11.15
N LYS A 378 -15.12 17.60 11.40
CA LYS A 378 -16.04 17.30 12.51
C LYS A 378 -16.93 16.10 12.24
N LEU A 379 -16.97 15.59 11.00
CA LEU A 379 -17.75 14.42 10.62
C LEU A 379 -16.86 13.18 10.53
N SER A 380 -17.35 12.07 11.07
CA SER A 380 -16.72 10.77 10.98
C SER A 380 -17.77 9.70 10.68
N HIS A 381 -17.34 8.59 10.04
CA HIS A 381 -18.26 7.46 9.83
C HIS A 381 -18.64 6.82 11.15
N TYR A 382 -19.92 6.46 11.27
CA TYR A 382 -20.40 5.61 12.34
C TYR A 382 -20.75 4.23 11.78
N ARG A 383 -20.06 3.21 12.20
CA ARG A 383 -20.27 1.81 11.78
C ARG A 383 -20.58 0.95 12.99
N THR A 384 -21.66 0.16 12.89
CA THR A 384 -22.08 -0.78 13.95
C THR A 384 -21.50 -2.17 13.70
N GLY A 385 -21.02 -2.82 14.76
CA GLY A 385 -20.44 -4.15 14.70
C GLY A 385 -21.44 -5.31 14.80
N GLY A 386 -22.67 -5.21 14.28
CA GLY A 386 -23.65 -6.31 14.37
C GLY A 386 -24.96 -6.07 13.62
N GLU A 387 -25.51 -7.13 13.08
CA GLU A 387 -26.67 -7.18 12.16
C GLU A 387 -28.03 -6.72 12.74
N SER A 388 -28.15 -6.34 14.03
CA SER A 388 -29.47 -6.16 14.63
C SER A 388 -29.61 -5.04 15.67
N THR A 389 -28.68 -4.11 15.78
CA THR A 389 -28.86 -3.00 16.71
C THR A 389 -29.43 -1.78 15.98
N GLU A 390 -30.71 -1.47 16.18
CA GLU A 390 -31.28 -0.16 15.79
C GLU A 390 -30.48 0.93 16.48
N VAL A 391 -29.67 1.66 15.70
CA VAL A 391 -28.88 2.78 16.22
C VAL A 391 -29.82 3.94 16.50
N ASN A 392 -29.90 4.34 17.76
CA ASN A 392 -30.64 5.52 18.14
C ASN A 392 -29.90 6.78 17.71
N LEU A 393 -30.45 7.52 16.75
CA LEU A 393 -29.94 8.85 16.38
C LEU A 393 -29.94 9.77 17.59
N SER A 394 -28.94 10.64 17.69
CA SER A 394 -28.81 11.61 18.79
C SER A 394 -29.96 12.63 18.76
N VAL A 395 -30.29 13.17 19.95
CA VAL A 395 -31.27 14.26 20.09
C VAL A 395 -30.51 15.55 20.27
N ILE A 396 -30.77 16.49 19.36
CA ILE A 396 -30.12 17.82 19.37
C ILE A 396 -30.50 18.58 20.62
N GLY A 397 -29.56 19.28 21.28
CA GLY A 397 -29.78 20.12 22.45
C GLY A 397 -30.02 19.39 23.78
N SER A 398 -30.01 18.05 23.79
CA SER A 398 -30.26 17.28 25.06
C SER A 398 -29.08 17.25 26.03
N GLY A 399 -27.89 17.68 25.62
CA GLY A 399 -26.64 17.56 26.40
C GLY A 399 -26.16 16.11 26.63
N ALA A 400 -26.89 15.13 26.10
CA ALA A 400 -26.55 13.72 26.26
C ALA A 400 -25.21 13.36 25.61
N TRP A 401 -24.96 13.89 24.43
CA TRP A 401 -23.73 13.67 23.69
C TRP A 401 -22.50 14.20 24.44
N GLN A 402 -22.58 15.42 24.96
CA GLN A 402 -21.48 15.98 25.74
C GLN A 402 -21.18 15.16 27.00
N ARG A 403 -22.21 14.68 27.68
CA ARG A 403 -22.02 13.77 28.84
C ARG A 403 -21.33 12.46 28.48
N ILE A 404 -21.60 11.90 27.32
CA ILE A 404 -20.90 10.71 26.79
C ILE A 404 -19.42 11.05 26.54
N LYS A 405 -19.12 12.16 25.85
CA LYS A 405 -17.75 12.61 25.61
C LYS A 405 -16.96 12.81 26.91
N ASP A 406 -17.52 13.55 27.88
CA ASP A 406 -16.85 13.86 29.14
C ASP A 406 -16.59 12.60 29.97
N ARG A 407 -17.54 11.68 29.99
CA ARG A 407 -17.40 10.38 30.67
C ARG A 407 -16.30 9.54 30.03
N THR A 408 -16.28 9.48 28.70
CA THR A 408 -15.28 8.75 27.95
C THR A 408 -13.90 9.37 28.15
N LYS A 409 -13.77 10.69 28.03
CA LYS A 409 -12.53 11.44 28.23
C LYS A 409 -11.94 11.22 29.63
N LYS A 410 -12.77 11.24 30.66
CA LYS A 410 -12.34 10.95 32.03
C LYS A 410 -11.79 9.53 32.18
N ARG A 411 -12.49 8.54 31.64
CA ARG A 411 -12.03 7.14 31.64
C ARG A 411 -10.74 6.91 30.86
N ILE A 412 -10.61 7.56 29.70
CA ILE A 412 -9.39 7.54 28.92
C ILE A 412 -8.22 8.14 29.72
N LYS A 413 -8.41 9.28 30.39
CA LYS A 413 -7.38 9.88 31.26
C LYS A 413 -6.92 8.92 32.35
N ASP A 414 -7.81 8.17 32.99
CA ASP A 414 -7.43 7.19 34.00
C ASP A 414 -6.55 6.07 33.42
N ILE A 415 -6.92 5.52 32.26
CA ILE A 415 -6.14 4.48 31.57
C ILE A 415 -4.79 5.02 31.09
N ALA A 416 -4.79 6.19 30.46
CA ALA A 416 -3.58 6.82 29.94
C ALA A 416 -2.59 7.18 31.07
N ARG A 417 -3.08 7.63 32.23
CA ARG A 417 -2.26 7.94 33.39
C ARG A 417 -1.44 6.75 33.87
N ASP A 418 -2.05 5.57 33.96
CA ASP A 418 -1.35 4.36 34.37
C ASP A 418 -0.27 3.94 33.35
N LEU A 419 -0.56 4.11 32.07
CA LEU A 419 0.38 3.80 30.99
C LEU A 419 1.54 4.79 30.93
N ILE A 420 1.27 6.08 31.04
CA ILE A 420 2.31 7.12 31.06
C ILE A 420 3.21 6.96 32.31
N ARG A 421 2.66 6.59 33.46
CA ARG A 421 3.46 6.26 34.65
C ARG A 421 4.41 5.07 34.43
N LEU A 422 3.94 4.04 33.74
CA LEU A 422 4.81 2.90 33.38
C LEU A 422 5.93 3.33 32.44
N TYR A 423 5.62 4.18 31.46
CA TYR A 423 6.61 4.74 30.54
C TYR A 423 7.62 5.65 31.25
N ALA A 424 7.14 6.54 32.13
CA ALA A 424 7.96 7.41 32.96
C ALA A 424 8.94 6.62 33.83
N LYS A 425 8.41 5.64 34.56
CA LYS A 425 9.24 4.76 35.40
C LYS A 425 10.35 4.06 34.60
N ARG A 426 10.08 3.72 33.36
CA ARG A 426 11.07 3.08 32.50
C ARG A 426 12.15 4.06 32.03
N ARG A 427 11.80 5.31 31.68
CA ARG A 427 12.78 6.36 31.37
C ARG A 427 13.69 6.73 32.55
N GLU A 428 13.18 6.57 33.78
CA GLU A 428 13.97 6.75 35.01
C GLU A 428 14.84 5.54 35.36
N THR A 429 14.65 4.38 34.68
CA THR A 429 15.43 3.17 34.91
C THR A 429 16.70 3.25 34.07
N GLU A 430 17.87 3.12 34.71
CA GLU A 430 19.14 3.01 34.00
C GLU A 430 19.19 1.69 33.20
N GLY A 431 19.35 1.78 31.89
CA GLY A 431 19.56 0.70 30.94
C GLY A 431 21.03 0.56 30.53
N TYR A 432 21.32 -0.44 29.73
CA TYR A 432 22.63 -0.57 29.11
C TYR A 432 22.68 0.27 27.83
N SER A 433 23.63 1.19 27.73
CA SER A 433 23.87 1.97 26.52
C SER A 433 24.85 1.18 25.64
N PHE A 434 24.37 0.69 24.49
CA PHE A 434 25.21 -0.03 23.54
C PHE A 434 26.21 0.89 22.84
N SER A 435 27.38 0.35 22.49
CA SER A 435 28.40 1.09 21.78
C SER A 435 27.99 1.51 20.38
N PRO A 436 28.50 2.61 19.81
CA PRO A 436 28.33 2.94 18.40
C PRO A 436 28.71 1.78 17.47
N ASP A 437 28.26 1.81 16.23
CA ASP A 437 28.49 0.72 15.28
C ASP A 437 29.98 0.39 15.11
N SER A 438 30.29 -0.90 15.28
CA SER A 438 31.64 -1.43 15.05
C SER A 438 31.88 -1.68 13.55
N TYR A 439 33.12 -1.88 13.15
CA TYR A 439 33.50 -2.32 11.80
C TYR A 439 32.71 -3.59 11.38
N LEU A 440 32.57 -4.56 12.29
CA LEU A 440 31.82 -5.79 12.02
C LEU A 440 30.32 -5.51 11.72
N GLN A 441 29.72 -4.48 12.35
CA GLN A 441 28.35 -4.09 12.07
C GLN A 441 28.20 -3.56 10.63
N HIS A 442 29.12 -2.70 10.19
CA HIS A 442 29.15 -2.21 8.81
C HIS A 442 29.38 -3.33 7.80
N GLU A 443 30.24 -4.28 8.11
CA GLU A 443 30.50 -5.47 7.27
C GLU A 443 29.24 -6.33 7.14
N LEU A 444 28.53 -6.59 8.26
CA LEU A 444 27.24 -7.29 8.23
C LEU A 444 26.22 -6.57 7.34
N GLU A 445 26.10 -5.26 7.46
CA GLU A 445 25.13 -4.49 6.66
C GLU A 445 25.51 -4.45 5.19
N ALA A 446 26.78 -4.28 4.87
CA ALA A 446 27.29 -4.34 3.50
C ALA A 446 27.11 -5.72 2.84
N SER A 447 27.18 -6.81 3.62
CA SER A 447 26.94 -8.18 3.13
C SER A 447 25.46 -8.50 2.86
N PHE A 448 24.55 -7.54 3.07
CA PHE A 448 23.13 -7.76 2.78
C PHE A 448 22.87 -7.74 1.27
N ALA A 449 22.35 -8.85 0.75
CA ALA A 449 22.18 -9.06 -0.69
C ALA A 449 21.08 -8.20 -1.36
N PHE A 450 20.30 -7.45 -0.56
CA PHE A 450 19.19 -6.62 -1.07
C PHE A 450 19.42 -5.15 -0.72
N GLU A 451 18.77 -4.26 -1.45
CA GLU A 451 18.70 -2.86 -1.07
C GLU A 451 17.69 -2.65 0.04
N ASP A 452 18.09 -1.89 1.06
CA ASP A 452 17.15 -1.48 2.09
C ASP A 452 16.11 -0.53 1.48
N THR A 453 14.84 -0.74 1.83
CA THR A 453 13.83 0.27 1.54
C THR A 453 14.08 1.49 2.43
N PRO A 454 13.61 2.70 2.05
CA PRO A 454 13.73 3.90 2.90
C PRO A 454 13.23 3.67 4.33
N ASP A 455 12.12 2.93 4.47
CA ASP A 455 11.55 2.62 5.79
C ASP A 455 12.42 1.65 6.59
N GLN A 456 13.03 0.64 5.93
CA GLN A 456 13.97 -0.27 6.58
C GLN A 456 15.19 0.48 7.08
N ALA A 457 15.79 1.34 6.26
CA ALA A 457 16.93 2.16 6.64
C ALA A 457 16.60 3.07 7.83
N SER A 458 15.45 3.74 7.79
CA SER A 458 14.95 4.58 8.89
C SER A 458 14.70 3.77 10.16
N ALA A 459 14.08 2.59 10.05
CA ALA A 459 13.81 1.72 11.19
C ALA A 459 15.10 1.19 11.84
N VAL A 460 16.09 0.79 11.03
CA VAL A 460 17.41 0.35 11.54
C VAL A 460 18.10 1.49 12.27
N ALA A 461 18.13 2.69 11.69
CA ALA A 461 18.73 3.87 12.33
C ALA A 461 18.05 4.20 13.66
N ALA A 462 16.69 4.16 13.70
CA ALA A 462 15.91 4.41 14.91
C ALA A 462 16.17 3.36 16.01
N VAL A 463 16.22 2.07 15.66
CA VAL A 463 16.53 0.98 16.60
C VAL A 463 17.92 1.15 17.19
N LYS A 464 18.93 1.43 16.35
CA LYS A 464 20.31 1.65 16.81
C LYS A 464 20.41 2.85 17.73
N ALA A 465 19.79 3.98 17.36
CA ALA A 465 19.76 5.19 18.19
C ALA A 465 19.11 4.94 19.56
N ASP A 466 18.04 4.13 19.62
CA ASP A 466 17.42 3.78 20.89
C ASP A 466 18.32 2.87 21.75
N MET A 467 19.00 1.88 21.15
CA MET A 467 19.93 1.00 21.85
C MET A 467 21.15 1.76 22.44
N GLU A 468 21.54 2.87 21.80
CA GLU A 468 22.67 3.71 22.27
C GLU A 468 22.30 4.67 23.41
N ARG A 469 21.01 4.75 23.78
CA ARG A 469 20.53 5.57 24.91
C ARG A 469 20.78 4.89 26.26
N ALA A 470 20.83 5.70 27.31
CA ALA A 470 21.07 5.20 28.68
C ALA A 470 19.82 4.59 29.36
N PHE A 471 18.69 4.52 28.69
CA PHE A 471 17.45 3.89 29.20
C PHE A 471 16.99 2.78 28.27
N PRO A 472 16.28 1.73 28.77
CA PRO A 472 15.96 0.57 27.97
C PRO A 472 15.03 0.89 26.80
N MET A 473 15.36 0.42 25.58
CA MET A 473 14.51 0.53 24.39
C MET A 473 13.21 -0.27 24.54
N ASP A 474 12.08 0.25 24.07
CA ASP A 474 10.83 -0.50 23.81
C ASP A 474 10.21 -0.04 22.51
N ARG A 475 10.61 -0.66 21.45
CA ARG A 475 10.19 -0.29 20.12
C ARG A 475 9.32 -1.36 19.49
N LEU A 476 8.23 -0.92 18.85
CA LEU A 476 7.38 -1.75 18.03
C LEU A 476 7.74 -1.55 16.55
N LEU A 477 8.10 -2.62 15.87
CA LEU A 477 8.36 -2.65 14.43
C LEU A 477 7.17 -3.30 13.73
N CYS A 478 6.39 -2.50 13.01
CA CYS A 478 5.25 -2.94 12.22
C CYS A 478 5.60 -3.00 10.74
N GLY A 479 4.97 -3.92 10.01
CA GLY A 479 5.11 -4.02 8.56
C GLY A 479 4.57 -5.34 8.06
N ASP A 480 4.08 -5.36 6.83
CA ASP A 480 3.49 -6.56 6.24
C ASP A 480 4.47 -7.75 6.22
N VAL A 481 3.92 -8.94 6.04
CA VAL A 481 4.73 -10.17 5.92
C VAL A 481 5.66 -10.02 4.72
N GLY A 482 6.97 -10.28 4.92
CA GLY A 482 8.00 -10.18 3.87
C GLY A 482 8.57 -8.76 3.65
N PHE A 483 8.25 -7.77 4.50
CA PHE A 483 8.83 -6.40 4.43
C PHE A 483 10.20 -6.28 5.15
N GLY A 484 10.83 -7.38 5.48
CA GLY A 484 12.21 -7.39 6.01
C GLY A 484 12.34 -7.12 7.51
N LYS A 485 11.27 -7.21 8.31
CA LYS A 485 11.33 -7.06 9.78
C LYS A 485 12.44 -7.91 10.42
N THR A 486 12.62 -9.12 9.93
CA THR A 486 13.65 -10.05 10.44
C THR A 486 15.06 -9.53 10.23
N GLU A 487 15.36 -8.84 9.12
CA GLU A 487 16.70 -8.26 8.89
C GLU A 487 16.99 -7.13 9.89
N VAL A 488 16.01 -6.27 10.18
CA VAL A 488 16.13 -5.25 11.25
C VAL A 488 16.46 -5.91 12.59
N ALA A 489 15.77 -7.02 12.91
CA ALA A 489 16.01 -7.78 14.14
C ALA A 489 17.41 -8.44 14.17
N VAL A 490 17.89 -8.98 13.03
CA VAL A 490 19.24 -9.55 12.93
C VAL A 490 20.31 -8.50 13.20
N ARG A 491 20.17 -7.29 12.62
CA ARG A 491 21.11 -6.17 12.81
C ARG A 491 21.15 -5.70 14.28
N ALA A 492 19.98 -5.59 14.92
CA ALA A 492 19.88 -5.27 16.33
C ALA A 492 20.50 -6.36 17.22
N ALA A 493 20.20 -7.63 16.93
CA ALA A 493 20.76 -8.77 17.65
C ALA A 493 22.30 -8.85 17.52
N PHE A 494 22.81 -8.59 16.32
CA PHE A 494 24.25 -8.59 16.08
C PHE A 494 24.97 -7.46 16.84
N LYS A 495 24.38 -6.24 16.83
CA LYS A 495 24.90 -5.11 17.62
C LYS A 495 25.00 -5.46 19.09
N ALA A 496 23.98 -6.08 19.67
CA ALA A 496 23.97 -6.50 21.06
C ALA A 496 24.99 -7.61 21.34
N ALA A 497 25.10 -8.61 20.45
CA ALA A 497 26.03 -9.71 20.59
C ALA A 497 27.51 -9.27 20.49
N THR A 498 27.83 -8.35 19.58
CA THR A 498 29.20 -7.79 19.44
C THR A 498 29.60 -6.91 20.61
N ASP A 499 28.65 -6.38 21.36
CA ASP A 499 28.87 -5.64 22.60
C ASP A 499 28.94 -6.57 23.85
N GLY A 500 28.97 -7.88 23.65
CA GLY A 500 29.10 -8.90 24.68
C GLY A 500 27.82 -9.20 25.45
N LYS A 501 26.66 -8.74 25.00
CA LYS A 501 25.35 -9.02 25.61
C LYS A 501 24.66 -10.19 24.94
N GLN A 502 23.91 -10.96 25.71
CA GLN A 502 23.07 -12.03 25.18
C GLN A 502 21.75 -11.50 24.60
N VAL A 503 21.29 -12.16 23.58
CA VAL A 503 20.01 -11.84 22.89
C VAL A 503 19.03 -13.00 23.00
N ALA A 504 17.80 -12.73 23.41
CA ALA A 504 16.70 -13.69 23.40
C ALA A 504 15.70 -13.35 22.30
N VAL A 505 15.44 -14.29 21.39
CA VAL A 505 14.41 -14.15 20.33
C VAL A 505 13.23 -15.04 20.65
N LEU A 506 12.12 -14.43 21.01
CA LEU A 506 10.90 -15.14 21.40
C LEU A 506 9.91 -15.21 20.24
N VAL A 507 9.48 -16.42 19.91
CA VAL A 507 8.55 -16.70 18.81
C VAL A 507 7.40 -17.59 19.27
N PRO A 508 6.20 -17.52 18.64
CA PRO A 508 5.02 -18.24 19.11
C PRO A 508 5.06 -19.76 18.89
N THR A 509 5.78 -20.24 17.88
CA THR A 509 5.78 -21.67 17.50
C THR A 509 7.19 -22.26 17.35
N THR A 510 7.31 -23.58 17.49
CA THR A 510 8.58 -24.30 17.34
C THR A 510 9.10 -24.25 15.89
N VAL A 511 8.20 -24.26 14.92
CA VAL A 511 8.57 -24.14 13.50
C VAL A 511 9.20 -22.78 13.22
N LEU A 512 8.61 -21.70 13.74
CA LEU A 512 9.21 -20.36 13.64
C LEU A 512 10.55 -20.27 14.35
N ALA A 513 10.71 -20.92 15.52
CA ALA A 513 11.99 -20.95 16.22
C ALA A 513 13.08 -21.57 15.34
N TYR A 514 12.78 -22.67 14.68
CA TYR A 514 13.69 -23.32 13.74
C TYR A 514 13.99 -22.46 12.49
N GLN A 515 12.97 -21.81 11.93
CA GLN A 515 13.14 -20.93 10.75
C GLN A 515 14.00 -19.70 11.10
N HIS A 516 13.73 -19.02 12.22
CA HIS A 516 14.57 -17.93 12.69
C HIS A 516 16.00 -18.39 12.98
N TYR A 517 16.16 -19.57 13.61
CA TYR A 517 17.51 -20.15 13.83
C TYR A 517 18.25 -20.31 12.50
N ARG A 518 17.63 -20.89 11.48
CA ARG A 518 18.26 -21.03 10.16
C ARG A 518 18.59 -19.67 9.53
N THR A 519 17.70 -18.71 9.62
CA THR A 519 17.91 -17.37 9.06
C THR A 519 19.05 -16.64 9.76
N PHE A 520 19.05 -16.61 11.09
CA PHE A 520 20.09 -15.97 11.89
C PHE A 520 21.44 -16.69 11.71
N SER A 521 21.47 -18.02 11.77
CA SER A 521 22.69 -18.80 11.58
C SER A 521 23.27 -18.62 10.16
N LYS A 522 22.44 -18.57 9.12
CA LYS A 522 22.90 -18.30 7.76
C LYS A 522 23.45 -16.89 7.61
N ARG A 523 22.76 -15.91 8.20
CA ARG A 523 23.11 -14.48 8.08
C ARG A 523 24.37 -14.12 8.88
N LEU A 524 24.59 -14.79 10.00
CA LEU A 524 25.72 -14.54 10.91
C LEU A 524 26.84 -15.58 10.79
N ARG A 525 26.83 -16.42 9.76
CA ARG A 525 27.75 -17.54 9.60
C ARG A 525 29.24 -17.14 9.63
N ASP A 526 29.56 -16.01 9.01
CA ASP A 526 30.93 -15.54 8.80
C ASP A 526 31.41 -14.62 9.95
N PHE A 527 30.59 -14.48 10.99
CA PHE A 527 30.85 -13.61 12.14
C PHE A 527 31.04 -14.41 13.43
N PRO A 528 31.81 -13.91 14.41
CA PRO A 528 32.11 -14.62 15.66
C PRO A 528 30.92 -14.57 16.65
N VAL A 529 29.73 -14.96 16.21
CA VAL A 529 28.51 -14.98 17.03
C VAL A 529 27.89 -16.36 17.00
N ARG A 530 27.65 -16.95 18.18
CA ARG A 530 27.03 -18.26 18.30
C ARG A 530 25.53 -18.15 18.48
N VAL A 531 24.77 -18.70 17.50
CA VAL A 531 23.31 -18.78 17.51
C VAL A 531 22.86 -20.21 17.83
N ASP A 532 21.90 -20.37 18.74
CA ASP A 532 21.26 -21.67 19.01
C ASP A 532 19.75 -21.50 19.25
N TYR A 533 19.01 -22.61 19.34
CA TYR A 533 17.55 -22.56 19.57
C TYR A 533 17.08 -23.64 20.56
N ILE A 534 16.01 -23.30 21.29
CA ILE A 534 15.33 -24.18 22.23
C ILE A 534 13.96 -24.55 21.67
N SER A 535 13.75 -25.87 21.41
CA SER A 535 12.47 -26.41 21.00
C SER A 535 12.18 -27.77 21.68
N ARG A 536 10.93 -28.22 21.58
CA ARG A 536 10.54 -29.55 22.04
C ARG A 536 11.09 -30.67 21.13
N ALA A 537 11.57 -30.36 19.95
CA ALA A 537 12.18 -31.32 19.03
C ALA A 537 13.61 -31.74 19.45
N ARG A 538 14.30 -30.90 20.23
CA ARG A 538 15.64 -31.21 20.78
C ARG A 538 15.57 -32.31 21.85
N SER A 539 16.58 -33.15 21.86
CA SER A 539 16.69 -34.19 22.88
C SER A 539 16.94 -33.59 24.28
N PRO A 540 16.53 -34.26 25.37
CA PRO A 540 16.80 -33.78 26.73
C PRO A 540 18.28 -33.57 27.05
N LYS A 541 19.17 -34.31 26.38
CA LYS A 541 20.63 -34.19 26.53
C LYS A 541 21.14 -32.88 25.89
N GLU A 542 20.74 -32.62 24.66
CA GLU A 542 21.06 -31.36 23.93
C GLU A 542 20.51 -30.15 24.66
N LEU A 543 19.25 -30.25 25.12
CA LEU A 543 18.63 -29.11 25.86
C LEU A 543 19.41 -28.74 27.11
N ARG A 544 19.89 -29.73 27.88
CA ARG A 544 20.74 -29.47 29.07
C ARG A 544 22.05 -28.82 28.69
N ALA A 545 22.71 -29.27 27.61
CA ALA A 545 23.95 -28.67 27.11
C ALA A 545 23.73 -27.21 26.70
N ILE A 546 22.67 -26.92 25.94
CA ILE A 546 22.28 -25.56 25.51
C ILE A 546 22.04 -24.65 26.73
N LEU A 547 21.31 -25.13 27.74
CA LEU A 547 21.02 -24.34 28.95
C LEU A 547 22.30 -24.09 29.79
N SER A 548 23.23 -25.03 29.82
CA SER A 548 24.56 -24.82 30.47
C SER A 548 25.38 -23.78 29.74
N ASP A 549 25.50 -23.92 28.40
CA ASP A 549 26.26 -23.00 27.56
C ASP A 549 25.67 -21.59 27.59
N LEU A 550 24.31 -21.46 27.66
CA LEU A 550 23.61 -20.17 27.78
C LEU A 550 23.94 -19.49 29.12
N LYS A 551 23.92 -20.24 30.21
CA LYS A 551 24.26 -19.76 31.57
C LYS A 551 25.72 -19.36 31.68
N GLU A 552 26.60 -20.04 30.95
CA GLU A 552 28.05 -19.76 30.93
C GLU A 552 28.42 -18.62 29.97
N GLY A 553 27.47 -18.04 29.26
CA GLY A 553 27.69 -16.96 28.29
C GLY A 553 28.33 -17.41 26.97
N LYS A 554 28.29 -18.71 26.63
CA LYS A 554 28.87 -19.24 25.39
C LYS A 554 27.93 -19.16 24.19
N ILE A 555 26.65 -18.84 24.43
CA ILE A 555 25.64 -18.62 23.39
C ILE A 555 25.27 -17.15 23.42
N ASP A 556 25.46 -16.47 22.31
CA ASP A 556 25.19 -15.04 22.17
C ASP A 556 23.71 -14.77 21.82
N ILE A 557 23.15 -15.57 20.92
CA ILE A 557 21.75 -15.42 20.48
C ILE A 557 21.02 -16.74 20.68
N ILE A 558 19.97 -16.72 21.51
CA ILE A 558 19.11 -17.88 21.75
C ILE A 558 17.68 -17.63 21.23
N ILE A 559 17.17 -18.55 20.43
CA ILE A 559 15.84 -18.46 19.81
C ILE A 559 14.94 -19.52 20.42
N GLY A 560 13.70 -19.16 20.77
CA GLY A 560 12.79 -20.17 21.33
C GLY A 560 11.36 -19.66 21.52
N THR A 561 10.51 -20.59 21.97
CA THR A 561 9.13 -20.28 22.28
C THR A 561 9.00 -19.80 23.74
N HIS A 562 7.75 -19.77 24.29
CA HIS A 562 7.50 -19.50 25.71
C HIS A 562 8.37 -20.32 26.68
N ARG A 563 9.09 -21.34 26.20
CA ARG A 563 10.08 -22.12 26.95
C ARG A 563 11.22 -21.23 27.47
N LEU A 564 11.58 -20.15 26.75
CA LEU A 564 12.60 -19.18 27.18
C LEU A 564 12.21 -18.44 28.49
N THR A 565 10.93 -18.39 28.83
CA THR A 565 10.44 -17.76 30.08
C THR A 565 10.32 -18.75 31.26
N SER A 566 10.85 -19.97 31.12
CA SER A 566 10.80 -20.99 32.17
C SER A 566 11.89 -20.75 33.22
N LYS A 567 11.62 -21.16 34.47
CA LYS A 567 12.49 -20.89 35.64
C LYS A 567 13.89 -21.52 35.54
N ASP A 568 14.08 -22.54 34.72
CA ASP A 568 15.34 -23.24 34.52
C ASP A 568 16.21 -22.63 33.42
N VAL A 569 15.70 -21.61 32.73
CA VAL A 569 16.46 -20.83 31.73
C VAL A 569 17.08 -19.63 32.45
N ALA A 570 18.41 -19.62 32.55
CA ALA A 570 19.17 -18.54 33.15
C ALA A 570 20.11 -17.96 32.10
N PHE A 571 20.07 -16.66 31.90
CA PHE A 571 20.99 -15.91 31.07
C PHE A 571 22.21 -15.49 31.89
N HIS A 572 23.37 -15.38 31.24
CA HIS A 572 24.55 -14.79 31.85
C HIS A 572 24.41 -13.26 31.93
N ASP A 573 24.13 -12.64 30.79
CA ASP A 573 23.94 -11.18 30.70
C ASP A 573 23.00 -10.82 29.51
N LEU A 574 21.68 -10.83 29.76
CA LEU A 574 20.70 -10.53 28.74
C LEU A 574 20.60 -9.01 28.50
N GLY A 575 20.94 -8.54 27.30
CA GLY A 575 20.85 -7.13 26.90
C GLY A 575 19.71 -6.80 25.95
N LEU A 576 19.27 -7.75 25.09
CA LEU A 576 18.22 -7.51 24.10
C LEU A 576 17.20 -8.65 24.10
N LEU A 577 15.91 -8.29 24.12
CA LEU A 577 14.80 -9.20 23.94
C LEU A 577 14.05 -8.85 22.65
N ILE A 578 14.00 -9.76 21.70
CA ILE A 578 13.24 -9.65 20.44
C ILE A 578 12.00 -10.51 20.57
N ILE A 579 10.82 -9.93 20.32
CA ILE A 579 9.53 -10.63 20.40
C ILE A 579 8.86 -10.57 19.02
N ASP A 580 8.66 -11.75 18.42
CA ASP A 580 7.93 -11.84 17.16
C ASP A 580 6.46 -12.24 17.43
N GLU A 581 5.52 -11.54 16.75
CA GLU A 581 4.07 -11.79 16.86
C GLU A 581 3.55 -11.82 18.32
N GLU A 582 3.83 -10.78 19.10
CA GLU A 582 3.45 -10.63 20.52
C GLU A 582 1.98 -10.99 20.81
N GLN A 583 1.08 -10.72 19.86
CA GLN A 583 -0.36 -10.99 19.99
C GLN A 583 -0.71 -12.48 20.16
N LYS A 584 0.17 -13.37 19.71
CA LYS A 584 -0.05 -14.83 19.80
C LYS A 584 0.28 -15.39 21.19
N PHE A 585 0.87 -14.59 22.09
CA PHE A 585 1.20 -15.03 23.43
C PHE A 585 0.06 -14.82 24.42
N GLY A 586 -0.19 -15.82 25.27
CA GLY A 586 -1.22 -15.73 26.32
C GLY A 586 -0.82 -14.78 27.47
N VAL A 587 -1.79 -14.37 28.27
CA VAL A 587 -1.63 -13.41 29.38
C VAL A 587 -0.52 -13.82 30.36
N ALA A 588 -0.46 -15.10 30.75
CA ALA A 588 0.56 -15.60 31.68
C ALA A 588 1.99 -15.50 31.13
N THR A 589 2.16 -15.67 29.81
CA THR A 589 3.47 -15.50 29.15
C THR A 589 3.86 -14.02 29.09
N LYS A 590 2.90 -13.14 28.77
CA LYS A 590 3.12 -11.69 28.76
C LYS A 590 3.54 -11.14 30.11
N GLU A 591 2.96 -11.65 31.21
CA GLU A 591 3.35 -11.24 32.55
C GLU A 591 4.79 -11.65 32.88
N LYS A 592 5.21 -12.87 32.50
CA LYS A 592 6.60 -13.31 32.67
C LYS A 592 7.56 -12.50 31.79
N LEU A 593 7.15 -12.13 30.58
CA LEU A 593 7.94 -11.27 29.70
C LEU A 593 8.16 -9.89 30.32
N ARG A 594 7.14 -9.30 30.94
CA ARG A 594 7.28 -8.03 31.66
C ARG A 594 8.37 -8.08 32.75
N GLN A 595 8.52 -9.22 33.42
CA GLN A 595 9.58 -9.40 34.43
C GLN A 595 10.98 -9.48 33.83
N LEU A 596 11.13 -10.00 32.60
CA LEU A 596 12.40 -10.03 31.87
C LEU A 596 12.75 -8.65 31.25
N GLN A 597 11.75 -7.80 31.03
CA GLN A 597 11.90 -6.51 30.36
C GLN A 597 12.41 -5.36 31.26
N VAL A 598 12.55 -5.56 32.54
CA VAL A 598 12.76 -4.46 33.51
C VAL A 598 14.01 -3.64 33.26
N ASN A 599 15.07 -4.17 32.69
CA ASN A 599 16.30 -3.42 32.36
C ASN A 599 16.92 -3.91 31.03
N VAL A 600 16.11 -4.46 30.15
CA VAL A 600 16.55 -5.09 28.90
C VAL A 600 15.88 -4.38 27.72
N ASP A 601 16.64 -4.06 26.72
CA ASP A 601 16.12 -3.52 25.47
C ASP A 601 15.12 -4.48 24.82
N THR A 602 14.00 -3.96 24.37
CA THR A 602 12.94 -4.79 23.78
C THR A 602 12.57 -4.29 22.39
N LEU A 603 12.72 -5.17 21.40
CA LEU A 603 12.24 -4.97 20.03
C LEU A 603 11.09 -5.94 19.77
N THR A 604 9.91 -5.42 19.55
CA THR A 604 8.73 -6.23 19.19
C THR A 604 8.42 -6.10 17.71
N MET A 605 8.19 -7.21 17.04
CA MET A 605 7.80 -7.26 15.63
C MET A 605 6.36 -7.72 15.47
N SER A 606 5.61 -7.13 14.54
CA SER A 606 4.27 -7.56 14.18
C SER A 606 3.96 -7.36 12.71
N ALA A 607 3.27 -8.32 12.09
CA ALA A 607 2.75 -8.18 10.73
C ALA A 607 1.43 -7.41 10.70
N THR A 608 0.61 -7.55 11.74
CA THR A 608 -0.66 -6.86 11.89
C THR A 608 -0.70 -6.27 13.30
N PRO A 609 -0.48 -4.96 13.44
CA PRO A 609 -0.58 -4.35 14.76
C PRO A 609 -2.00 -4.53 15.28
N ILE A 610 -2.12 -5.21 16.44
CA ILE A 610 -3.40 -5.20 17.14
C ILE A 610 -3.72 -3.75 17.47
N PRO A 611 -4.98 -3.32 17.31
CA PRO A 611 -5.40 -1.96 17.60
C PRO A 611 -4.97 -1.46 18.99
N ARG A 612 -4.93 -2.34 20.00
CA ARG A 612 -4.46 -2.02 21.34
C ARG A 612 -2.96 -1.69 21.39
N THR A 613 -2.11 -2.49 20.74
CA THR A 613 -0.66 -2.26 20.70
C THR A 613 -0.33 -1.00 19.89
N LEU A 614 -1.06 -0.79 18.79
CA LEU A 614 -0.97 0.42 17.98
C LEU A 614 -1.41 1.67 18.78
N GLN A 615 -2.50 1.59 19.54
CA GLN A 615 -2.94 2.68 20.43
C GLN A 615 -1.88 3.04 21.48
N PHE A 616 -1.23 2.05 22.09
CA PHE A 616 -0.15 2.31 23.06
C PHE A 616 1.05 3.02 22.43
N SER A 617 1.38 2.70 21.20
CA SER A 617 2.44 3.41 20.46
C SER A 617 2.02 4.81 20.05
N LEU A 618 0.78 5.00 19.60
CA LEU A 618 0.22 6.33 19.28
C LEU A 618 0.10 7.25 20.54
N MET A 619 0.01 6.67 21.75
CA MET A 619 0.07 7.42 23.01
C MET A 619 1.49 7.89 23.37
N GLY A 620 2.52 7.48 22.64
CA GLY A 620 3.91 7.69 23.03
C GLY A 620 4.35 6.85 24.22
N ALA A 621 3.59 5.80 24.56
CA ALA A 621 3.97 4.83 25.59
C ALA A 621 4.94 3.77 25.05
N ARG A 622 5.17 3.72 23.73
CA ARG A 622 6.05 2.81 23.03
C ARG A 622 6.49 3.41 21.72
N ASP A 623 7.78 3.38 21.41
CA ASP A 623 8.29 3.86 20.14
C ASP A 623 7.82 2.98 18.98
N LEU A 624 7.54 3.58 17.81
CA LEU A 624 6.98 2.91 16.64
C LEU A 624 7.83 3.14 15.40
N SER A 625 8.11 2.07 14.67
CA SER A 625 8.65 2.12 13.31
C SER A 625 7.75 1.32 12.36
N ASN A 626 7.32 1.93 11.25
CA ASN A 626 6.47 1.30 10.25
C ASN A 626 7.24 1.03 8.96
N LEU A 627 7.13 -0.19 8.45
CA LEU A 627 7.62 -0.58 7.14
C LEU A 627 6.42 -0.60 6.17
N ASN A 628 6.23 0.47 5.43
CA ASN A 628 5.12 0.65 4.47
C ASN A 628 5.58 0.39 3.03
N THR A 629 6.86 0.62 2.73
CA THR A 629 7.44 0.43 1.41
C THR A 629 7.81 -1.03 1.19
N PRO A 630 7.22 -1.72 0.20
CA PRO A 630 7.56 -3.10 -0.10
C PRO A 630 8.96 -3.19 -0.70
N PRO A 631 9.70 -4.31 -0.48
CA PRO A 631 10.94 -4.58 -1.21
C PRO A 631 10.69 -4.61 -2.73
N ALA A 632 11.67 -4.12 -3.50
CA ALA A 632 11.57 -3.91 -4.95
C ALA A 632 11.16 -5.17 -5.76
N ASN A 633 11.39 -6.36 -5.22
CA ASN A 633 11.21 -7.64 -5.92
C ASN A 633 9.93 -8.38 -5.54
N ARG A 634 8.99 -7.74 -4.84
CA ARG A 634 7.78 -8.40 -4.38
C ARG A 634 6.59 -8.08 -5.29
N ARG A 635 5.87 -9.13 -5.71
CA ARG A 635 4.61 -8.99 -6.43
C ARG A 635 3.43 -8.99 -5.48
N PRO A 636 2.40 -8.19 -5.74
CA PRO A 636 1.13 -8.33 -5.05
C PRO A 636 0.53 -9.72 -5.33
N VAL A 637 -0.17 -10.25 -4.34
CA VAL A 637 -0.89 -11.51 -4.47
C VAL A 637 -2.23 -11.22 -5.14
N GLU A 638 -2.47 -11.82 -6.31
CA GLU A 638 -3.75 -11.71 -7.00
C GLU A 638 -4.83 -12.40 -6.19
N THR A 639 -5.83 -11.64 -5.76
CA THR A 639 -6.91 -12.16 -4.93
C THR A 639 -8.16 -12.33 -5.78
N ILE A 640 -8.72 -13.54 -5.81
CA ILE A 640 -9.84 -13.92 -6.67
C ILE A 640 -10.98 -14.42 -5.78
N LEU A 641 -12.11 -13.68 -5.81
CA LEU A 641 -13.34 -14.07 -5.12
C LEU A 641 -14.21 -14.91 -6.07
N THR A 642 -14.46 -16.18 -5.72
CA THR A 642 -15.16 -17.09 -6.59
C THR A 642 -16.00 -18.13 -5.82
N GLN A 643 -16.94 -18.77 -6.50
CA GLN A 643 -17.69 -19.89 -5.92
C GLN A 643 -16.84 -21.15 -5.86
N THR A 644 -17.05 -21.96 -4.82
CA THR A 644 -16.40 -23.26 -4.69
C THR A 644 -16.86 -24.20 -5.80
N SER A 645 -15.96 -24.56 -6.71
CA SER A 645 -16.22 -25.56 -7.75
C SER A 645 -15.05 -26.55 -7.92
N PRO A 646 -15.33 -27.82 -8.27
CA PRO A 646 -14.28 -28.79 -8.57
C PRO A 646 -13.36 -28.35 -9.72
N GLN A 647 -13.91 -27.65 -10.71
CA GLN A 647 -13.16 -27.14 -11.85
C GLN A 647 -12.08 -26.14 -11.44
N ILE A 648 -12.43 -25.13 -10.61
CA ILE A 648 -11.47 -24.13 -10.11
C ILE A 648 -10.35 -24.79 -9.29
N ILE A 649 -10.70 -25.82 -8.50
CA ILE A 649 -9.70 -26.57 -7.73
C ILE A 649 -8.71 -27.27 -8.69
N ARG A 650 -9.23 -27.94 -9.73
CA ARG A 650 -8.42 -28.63 -10.72
C ARG A 650 -7.51 -27.68 -11.47
N GLU A 651 -8.04 -26.57 -11.95
CA GLU A 651 -7.29 -25.57 -12.71
C GLU A 651 -6.19 -24.92 -11.86
N ALA A 652 -6.52 -24.46 -10.64
CA ALA A 652 -5.56 -23.78 -9.76
C ALA A 652 -4.45 -24.73 -9.27
N VAL A 653 -4.79 -25.95 -8.86
CA VAL A 653 -3.80 -26.94 -8.41
C VAL A 653 -2.96 -27.45 -9.60
N GLY A 654 -3.60 -27.75 -10.73
CA GLY A 654 -2.92 -28.17 -11.94
C GLY A 654 -1.96 -27.11 -12.49
N PHE A 655 -2.37 -25.86 -12.51
CA PHE A 655 -1.52 -24.74 -12.88
C PHE A 655 -0.28 -24.64 -11.98
N GLU A 656 -0.46 -24.72 -10.65
CA GLU A 656 0.64 -24.64 -9.71
C GLU A 656 1.63 -25.81 -9.86
N MET A 657 1.11 -27.05 -10.04
CA MET A 657 1.94 -28.23 -10.27
C MET A 657 2.71 -28.14 -11.58
N SER A 658 2.11 -27.60 -12.65
CA SER A 658 2.78 -27.45 -13.96
C SER A 658 4.05 -26.59 -13.90
N ARG A 659 4.14 -25.69 -12.95
CA ARG A 659 5.29 -24.82 -12.70
C ARG A 659 6.14 -25.26 -11.49
N ASN A 660 5.97 -26.49 -11.01
CA ASN A 660 6.62 -27.05 -9.81
C ASN A 660 6.40 -26.22 -8.54
N GLY A 661 5.25 -25.57 -8.42
CA GLY A 661 4.87 -24.83 -7.22
C GLY A 661 4.04 -25.70 -6.26
N GLN A 662 3.68 -25.11 -5.13
CA GLN A 662 2.91 -25.78 -4.06
C GLN A 662 1.66 -24.96 -3.70
N VAL A 663 0.64 -25.65 -3.21
CA VAL A 663 -0.67 -25.08 -2.90
C VAL A 663 -1.00 -25.26 -1.42
N TYR A 664 -1.42 -24.17 -0.76
CA TYR A 664 -2.14 -24.23 0.52
C TYR A 664 -3.64 -24.31 0.27
N PHE A 665 -4.30 -25.30 0.86
CA PHE A 665 -5.75 -25.40 0.87
C PHE A 665 -6.27 -25.29 2.32
N ILE A 666 -6.92 -24.18 2.65
CA ILE A 666 -7.29 -23.85 4.03
C ILE A 666 -8.76 -24.10 4.28
N ASN A 667 -9.06 -24.79 5.37
CA ASN A 667 -10.42 -25.03 5.83
C ASN A 667 -10.62 -24.54 7.28
N SER A 668 -11.80 -23.97 7.57
CA SER A 668 -12.09 -23.45 8.91
C SER A 668 -12.35 -24.55 9.95
N ARG A 669 -12.80 -25.72 9.50
CA ARG A 669 -13.28 -26.82 10.36
C ARG A 669 -12.50 -28.11 10.15
N ILE A 670 -12.10 -28.77 11.24
CA ILE A 670 -11.41 -30.08 11.18
C ILE A 670 -12.35 -31.18 10.66
N SER A 671 -13.66 -31.11 10.96
CA SER A 671 -14.62 -32.18 10.66
C SER A 671 -14.79 -32.53 9.16
N ASN A 672 -14.41 -31.60 8.26
CA ASN A 672 -14.57 -31.79 6.81
C ASN A 672 -13.24 -31.83 6.05
N ILE A 673 -12.10 -31.83 6.75
CA ILE A 673 -10.79 -31.67 6.12
C ILE A 673 -10.38 -32.88 5.28
N GLU A 674 -10.70 -34.09 5.74
CA GLU A 674 -10.43 -35.33 5.02
C GLU A 674 -11.27 -35.45 3.74
N ASN A 675 -12.55 -35.03 3.79
CA ASN A 675 -13.41 -34.99 2.61
C ASN A 675 -12.89 -34.03 1.54
N LEU A 676 -12.37 -32.91 1.96
CA LEU A 676 -11.74 -31.93 1.06
C LEU A 676 -10.45 -32.46 0.44
N ALA A 677 -9.60 -33.13 1.23
CA ALA A 677 -8.42 -33.80 0.71
C ALA A 677 -8.80 -34.90 -0.32
N ALA A 678 -9.83 -35.70 -0.04
CA ALA A 678 -10.35 -36.70 -0.97
C ALA A 678 -10.93 -36.05 -2.24
N LEU A 679 -11.61 -34.90 -2.13
CA LEU A 679 -12.09 -34.13 -3.29
C LEU A 679 -10.92 -33.67 -4.18
N ILE A 680 -9.89 -33.06 -3.59
CA ILE A 680 -8.71 -32.60 -4.34
C ILE A 680 -8.01 -33.78 -5.01
N GLN A 681 -7.83 -34.92 -4.30
CA GLN A 681 -7.21 -36.12 -4.85
C GLN A 681 -8.00 -36.68 -6.04
N ARG A 682 -9.33 -36.58 -5.99
CA ARG A 682 -10.20 -37.03 -7.10
C ARG A 682 -10.06 -36.12 -8.32
N GLU A 683 -9.99 -34.78 -8.10
CA GLU A 683 -9.91 -33.82 -9.17
C GLU A 683 -8.50 -33.72 -9.78
N VAL A 684 -7.47 -33.96 -8.98
CA VAL A 684 -6.05 -33.95 -9.40
C VAL A 684 -5.37 -35.21 -8.86
N PRO A 685 -5.51 -36.36 -9.56
CA PRO A 685 -5.02 -37.67 -9.09
C PRO A 685 -3.51 -37.73 -8.84
N ASP A 686 -2.73 -36.96 -9.59
CA ASP A 686 -1.26 -36.96 -9.51
C ASP A 686 -0.71 -36.10 -8.36
N ALA A 687 -1.56 -35.34 -7.66
CA ALA A 687 -1.12 -34.45 -6.58
C ALA A 687 -0.78 -35.24 -5.31
N ARG A 688 0.37 -34.97 -4.72
CA ARG A 688 0.79 -35.48 -3.42
C ARG A 688 0.22 -34.58 -2.33
N ILE A 689 -0.75 -35.10 -1.57
CA ILE A 689 -1.52 -34.32 -0.60
C ILE A 689 -1.13 -34.68 0.82
N ALA A 690 -0.88 -33.64 1.66
CA ALA A 690 -0.76 -33.79 3.10
C ALA A 690 -1.90 -33.09 3.82
N VAL A 691 -2.31 -33.62 4.98
CA VAL A 691 -3.35 -33.03 5.83
C VAL A 691 -2.75 -32.63 7.17
N ALA A 692 -2.94 -31.36 7.59
CA ALA A 692 -2.41 -30.85 8.83
C ALA A 692 -3.46 -30.09 9.66
N HIS A 693 -3.71 -30.53 10.89
CA HIS A 693 -4.68 -29.91 11.78
C HIS A 693 -4.29 -30.02 13.26
N GLY A 694 -4.88 -29.19 14.11
CA GLY A 694 -4.53 -29.06 15.52
C GLY A 694 -4.78 -30.30 16.43
N ARG A 695 -5.37 -31.39 15.91
CA ARG A 695 -5.54 -32.66 16.65
C ARG A 695 -4.39 -33.65 16.42
N LEU A 696 -3.53 -33.38 15.43
CA LEU A 696 -2.34 -34.21 15.22
C LEU A 696 -1.34 -34.05 16.38
N ALA A 697 -0.53 -35.07 16.59
CA ALA A 697 0.56 -34.97 17.55
C ALA A 697 1.53 -33.84 17.12
N PRO A 698 2.02 -33.00 18.04
CA PRO A 698 2.88 -31.85 17.68
C PRO A 698 4.11 -32.21 16.83
N LYS A 699 4.73 -33.39 17.08
CA LYS A 699 5.86 -33.87 16.27
C LYS A 699 5.46 -34.26 14.85
N GLU A 700 4.32 -34.92 14.69
CA GLU A 700 3.78 -35.30 13.39
C GLU A 700 3.43 -34.07 12.56
N MET A 701 2.76 -33.10 13.18
CA MET A 701 2.44 -31.83 12.52
C MET A 701 3.72 -31.07 12.09
N GLU A 702 4.74 -31.02 12.96
CA GLU A 702 6.01 -30.38 12.66
C GLU A 702 6.71 -31.08 11.48
N GLN A 703 6.69 -32.44 11.44
CA GLN A 703 7.28 -33.20 10.34
C GLN A 703 6.56 -32.92 9.02
N ILE A 704 5.23 -32.96 8.99
CA ILE A 704 4.44 -32.65 7.77
C ILE A 704 4.80 -31.27 7.23
N LEU A 705 4.94 -30.26 8.09
CA LEU A 705 5.29 -28.90 7.67
C LEU A 705 6.73 -28.79 7.13
N ILE A 706 7.67 -29.55 7.70
CA ILE A 706 9.04 -29.67 7.21
C ILE A 706 9.07 -30.37 5.84
N ASP A 707 8.38 -31.49 5.71
CA ASP A 707 8.29 -32.26 4.47
C ASP A 707 7.61 -31.45 3.36
N PHE A 708 6.57 -30.70 3.67
CA PHE A 708 5.97 -29.76 2.73
C PHE A 708 6.96 -28.67 2.31
N GLY A 709 7.73 -28.10 3.25
CA GLY A 709 8.78 -27.13 2.93
C GLY A 709 9.91 -27.71 2.06
N ASN A 710 10.16 -29.01 2.13
CA ASN A 710 11.12 -29.74 1.31
C ASN A 710 10.53 -30.26 -0.02
N GLN A 711 9.31 -29.87 -0.38
CA GLN A 711 8.60 -30.26 -1.61
C GLN A 711 8.24 -31.76 -1.73
N GLU A 712 8.10 -32.45 -0.60
CA GLU A 712 7.59 -33.84 -0.59
C GLU A 712 6.11 -33.91 -0.93
N TYR A 713 5.36 -32.80 -0.73
CA TYR A 713 3.94 -32.67 -1.01
C TYR A 713 3.67 -31.45 -1.92
N ASP A 714 2.70 -31.59 -2.82
CA ASP A 714 2.28 -30.54 -3.75
C ASP A 714 1.15 -29.69 -3.15
N VAL A 715 0.27 -30.31 -2.37
CA VAL A 715 -0.87 -29.65 -1.72
C VAL A 715 -0.87 -29.93 -0.22
N LEU A 716 -0.96 -28.88 0.59
CA LEU A 716 -1.16 -28.98 2.02
C LEU A 716 -2.56 -28.53 2.40
N VAL A 717 -3.43 -29.49 2.76
CA VAL A 717 -4.77 -29.21 3.28
C VAL A 717 -4.68 -28.98 4.78
N ALA A 718 -4.98 -27.75 5.24
CA ALA A 718 -4.75 -27.42 6.64
C ALA A 718 -5.85 -26.54 7.24
N THR A 719 -5.90 -26.50 8.57
CA THR A 719 -6.68 -25.51 9.31
C THR A 719 -5.88 -24.21 9.51
N LYS A 720 -6.37 -23.28 10.33
CA LYS A 720 -5.70 -22.00 10.66
C LYS A 720 -4.26 -22.12 11.20
N ILE A 721 -3.70 -23.31 11.35
CA ILE A 721 -2.33 -23.52 11.86
C ILE A 721 -1.26 -22.83 10.99
N ILE A 722 -1.53 -22.65 9.69
CA ILE A 722 -0.63 -21.99 8.73
C ILE A 722 -0.51 -20.50 9.01
N GLU A 723 -1.51 -19.89 9.66
CA GLU A 723 -1.47 -18.49 10.10
C GLU A 723 -0.24 -18.16 10.99
N ASN A 724 0.38 -19.17 11.59
CA ASN A 724 1.48 -19.01 12.54
C ASN A 724 2.88 -18.88 11.91
N GLY A 725 3.03 -18.14 10.81
CA GLY A 725 4.34 -17.66 10.36
C GLY A 725 5.19 -18.60 9.51
N ILE A 726 4.67 -19.74 9.05
CA ILE A 726 5.39 -20.68 8.21
C ILE A 726 5.77 -20.03 6.88
N ASP A 727 7.04 -20.11 6.53
CA ASP A 727 7.62 -19.60 5.29
C ASP A 727 7.99 -20.77 4.36
N VAL A 728 7.22 -20.92 3.29
CA VAL A 728 7.50 -21.88 2.21
C VAL A 728 7.59 -21.08 0.91
N PRO A 729 8.80 -20.79 0.42
CA PRO A 729 8.99 -19.90 -0.74
C PRO A 729 8.33 -20.41 -2.01
N ASN A 730 8.15 -21.73 -2.16
CA ASN A 730 7.56 -22.34 -3.34
C ASN A 730 6.03 -22.47 -3.29
N ALA A 731 5.39 -22.09 -2.17
CA ALA A 731 3.94 -22.04 -2.07
C ALA A 731 3.43 -20.71 -2.64
N ASN A 732 2.92 -20.73 -3.87
CA ASN A 732 2.50 -19.53 -4.58
C ASN A 732 0.98 -19.43 -4.71
N THR A 733 0.24 -20.46 -4.39
CA THR A 733 -1.23 -20.45 -4.41
C THR A 733 -1.81 -20.83 -3.05
N ILE A 734 -2.78 -20.03 -2.59
CA ILE A 734 -3.57 -20.32 -1.41
C ILE A 734 -5.06 -20.33 -1.77
N MET A 735 -5.75 -21.38 -1.39
CA MET A 735 -7.19 -21.53 -1.57
C MET A 735 -7.86 -21.55 -0.19
N ILE A 736 -8.73 -20.61 0.09
CA ILE A 736 -9.40 -20.45 1.39
C ILE A 736 -10.87 -20.86 1.22
N HIS A 737 -11.19 -22.05 1.72
CA HIS A 737 -12.55 -22.61 1.66
C HIS A 737 -13.43 -21.96 2.72
N ASP A 738 -14.69 -21.67 2.36
CA ASP A 738 -15.65 -20.95 3.20
C ASP A 738 -15.07 -19.60 3.71
N ALA A 739 -14.47 -18.81 2.80
CA ALA A 739 -13.76 -17.59 3.13
C ALA A 739 -14.62 -16.55 3.91
N HIS A 740 -15.96 -16.60 3.76
CA HIS A 740 -16.92 -15.75 4.48
C HIS A 740 -16.95 -15.97 6.00
N HIS A 741 -16.41 -17.08 6.50
CA HIS A 741 -16.29 -17.34 7.95
C HIS A 741 -15.04 -16.74 8.61
N TYR A 742 -14.13 -16.17 7.82
CA TYR A 742 -12.90 -15.58 8.35
C TYR A 742 -13.04 -14.06 8.53
N GLY A 743 -12.32 -13.54 9.51
CA GLY A 743 -12.18 -12.09 9.68
C GLY A 743 -11.23 -11.47 8.66
N LEU A 744 -11.34 -10.16 8.46
CA LEU A 744 -10.54 -9.42 7.48
C LEU A 744 -9.03 -9.55 7.75
N SER A 745 -8.61 -9.37 9.01
CA SER A 745 -7.21 -9.55 9.42
C SER A 745 -6.72 -11.00 9.27
N GLU A 746 -7.58 -12.00 9.50
CA GLU A 746 -7.24 -13.42 9.31
C GLU A 746 -7.01 -13.72 7.81
N LEU A 747 -7.90 -13.25 6.93
CA LEU A 747 -7.76 -13.41 5.48
C LEU A 747 -6.47 -12.75 4.99
N HIS A 748 -6.14 -11.55 5.50
CA HIS A 748 -4.90 -10.87 5.15
C HIS A 748 -3.65 -11.66 5.60
N GLN A 749 -3.65 -12.21 6.81
CA GLN A 749 -2.55 -13.04 7.31
C GLN A 749 -2.38 -14.32 6.50
N LEU A 750 -3.49 -14.99 6.13
CA LEU A 750 -3.48 -16.17 5.26
C LEU A 750 -2.98 -15.85 3.86
N ARG A 751 -3.47 -14.76 3.24
CA ARG A 751 -2.97 -14.27 1.95
C ARG A 751 -1.46 -14.00 1.98
N GLY A 752 -0.95 -13.43 3.06
CA GLY A 752 0.48 -13.17 3.25
C GLY A 752 1.36 -14.43 3.40
N ARG A 753 0.78 -15.64 3.39
CA ARG A 753 1.55 -16.90 3.39
C ARG A 753 2.08 -17.28 2.01
N VAL A 754 1.52 -16.70 0.96
CA VAL A 754 2.00 -16.85 -0.43
C VAL A 754 2.58 -15.55 -0.96
N GLY A 755 3.21 -15.58 -2.13
CA GLY A 755 3.83 -14.40 -2.75
C GLY A 755 5.14 -13.96 -2.08
N ARG A 756 5.95 -14.93 -1.64
CA ARG A 756 7.27 -14.70 -1.04
C ARG A 756 8.44 -14.99 -1.98
N SER A 757 8.13 -15.51 -3.17
CA SER A 757 9.06 -15.70 -4.28
C SER A 757 8.84 -14.66 -5.38
N ASP A 758 9.65 -14.73 -6.40
CA ASP A 758 9.55 -13.94 -7.64
C ASP A 758 8.37 -14.33 -8.54
N ARG A 759 7.69 -15.46 -8.23
CA ARG A 759 6.59 -15.99 -9.01
C ARG A 759 5.27 -15.29 -8.67
N LYS A 760 4.40 -15.15 -9.68
CA LYS A 760 3.03 -14.67 -9.48
C LYS A 760 2.28 -15.59 -8.53
N ALA A 761 1.68 -15.02 -7.50
CA ALA A 761 0.96 -15.74 -6.47
C ALA A 761 -0.54 -15.42 -6.50
N PHE A 762 -1.34 -16.41 -6.10
CA PHE A 762 -2.79 -16.35 -6.15
C PHE A 762 -3.42 -16.67 -4.78
N CYS A 763 -4.47 -15.94 -4.46
CA CYS A 763 -5.32 -16.19 -3.29
C CYS A 763 -6.76 -16.36 -3.75
N TYR A 764 -7.26 -17.60 -3.76
CA TYR A 764 -8.64 -17.91 -4.07
C TYR A 764 -9.50 -17.86 -2.82
N LEU A 765 -10.46 -16.97 -2.79
CA LEU A 765 -11.48 -16.88 -1.74
C LEU A 765 -12.72 -17.67 -2.20
N LEU A 766 -12.79 -18.92 -1.76
CA LEU A 766 -13.87 -19.83 -2.15
C LEU A 766 -15.08 -19.62 -1.25
N THR A 767 -16.25 -19.33 -1.84
CA THR A 767 -17.49 -19.05 -1.11
C THR A 767 -18.67 -19.82 -1.69
N PRO A 768 -19.80 -19.95 -0.95
CA PRO A 768 -21.10 -20.21 -1.54
C PRO A 768 -21.53 -19.05 -2.48
N PRO A 769 -22.64 -19.18 -3.23
CA PRO A 769 -23.18 -18.08 -4.03
C PRO A 769 -23.28 -16.78 -3.23
N LEU A 770 -22.78 -15.68 -3.79
CA LEU A 770 -22.69 -14.39 -3.09
C LEU A 770 -24.04 -13.84 -2.63
N GLU A 771 -25.12 -14.16 -3.36
CA GLU A 771 -26.47 -13.70 -3.03
C GLU A 771 -26.94 -14.22 -1.66
N GLY A 772 -26.47 -15.39 -1.24
CA GLY A 772 -26.81 -16.00 0.05
C GLY A 772 -25.97 -15.51 1.24
N LEU A 773 -24.98 -14.66 1.02
CA LEU A 773 -24.11 -14.16 2.09
C LEU A 773 -24.67 -12.86 2.71
N SER A 774 -24.37 -12.65 4.00
CA SER A 774 -24.68 -11.38 4.66
C SER A 774 -23.88 -10.23 4.05
N GLU A 775 -24.43 -9.03 4.09
CA GLU A 775 -23.79 -7.82 3.55
C GLU A 775 -22.43 -7.55 4.21
N ASP A 776 -22.29 -7.83 5.50
CA ASP A 776 -21.01 -7.72 6.19
C ASP A 776 -19.95 -8.70 5.66
N SER A 777 -20.35 -9.92 5.31
CA SER A 777 -19.45 -10.90 4.70
C SER A 777 -19.05 -10.46 3.30
N LYS A 778 -19.99 -9.97 2.49
CA LYS A 778 -19.71 -9.43 1.15
C LYS A 778 -18.74 -8.25 1.21
N ARG A 779 -18.95 -7.30 2.15
CA ARG A 779 -18.05 -6.15 2.34
C ARG A 779 -16.65 -6.57 2.72
N ARG A 780 -16.49 -7.54 3.64
CA ARG A 780 -15.16 -8.07 4.03
C ARG A 780 -14.43 -8.72 2.87
N LEU A 781 -15.12 -9.55 2.10
CA LEU A 781 -14.54 -10.26 0.96
C LEU A 781 -14.14 -9.30 -0.15
N ARG A 782 -14.97 -8.31 -0.48
CA ARG A 782 -14.63 -7.26 -1.44
C ARG A 782 -13.50 -6.37 -0.94
N ALA A 783 -13.45 -6.07 0.37
CA ALA A 783 -12.36 -5.29 0.93
C ALA A 783 -11.01 -6.01 0.77
N ILE A 784 -10.90 -7.31 1.08
CA ILE A 784 -9.63 -8.04 0.93
C ILE A 784 -9.22 -8.20 -0.54
N GLU A 785 -10.16 -8.30 -1.46
CA GLU A 785 -9.94 -8.31 -2.89
C GLU A 785 -9.42 -6.94 -3.38
N SER A 786 -10.04 -5.85 -2.93
CA SER A 786 -9.65 -4.47 -3.27
C SER A 786 -8.31 -4.06 -2.65
N PHE A 787 -7.99 -4.52 -1.43
CA PHE A 787 -6.69 -4.27 -0.79
C PHE A 787 -5.62 -5.25 -1.30
N SER A 788 -5.42 -5.34 -2.61
CA SER A 788 -4.39 -6.19 -3.23
C SER A 788 -2.99 -5.60 -3.10
N ASP A 789 -2.85 -4.29 -2.87
CA ASP A 789 -1.58 -3.60 -2.77
C ASP A 789 -0.75 -4.06 -1.57
N LEU A 790 0.57 -4.13 -1.78
CA LEU A 790 1.54 -4.39 -0.73
C LEU A 790 1.58 -3.18 0.24
N GLY A 791 1.68 -3.45 1.54
CA GLY A 791 1.68 -2.40 2.59
C GLY A 791 0.29 -2.03 3.11
N SER A 792 -0.77 -2.72 2.69
CA SER A 792 -2.15 -2.46 3.13
C SER A 792 -2.48 -2.99 4.54
N GLY A 793 -1.57 -3.70 5.21
CA GLY A 793 -1.83 -4.40 6.48
C GLY A 793 -2.35 -3.51 7.60
N ILE A 794 -1.78 -2.31 7.78
CA ILE A 794 -2.26 -1.36 8.80
C ILE A 794 -3.67 -0.86 8.45
N ARG A 795 -3.95 -0.55 7.18
CA ARG A 795 -5.27 -0.12 6.71
C ARG A 795 -6.32 -1.21 6.91
N ILE A 796 -5.96 -2.46 6.59
CA ILE A 796 -6.81 -3.63 6.82
C ILE A 796 -7.08 -3.83 8.31
N ALA A 797 -6.08 -3.70 9.17
CA ALA A 797 -6.23 -3.83 10.63
C ALA A 797 -7.16 -2.75 11.21
N LEU A 798 -7.04 -1.51 10.73
CA LEU A 798 -7.94 -0.41 11.11
C LEU A 798 -9.37 -0.65 10.61
N GLN A 799 -9.53 -1.15 9.40
CA GLN A 799 -10.85 -1.46 8.86
C GLN A 799 -11.50 -2.69 9.53
N ASP A 800 -10.71 -3.70 9.90
CA ASP A 800 -11.20 -4.85 10.68
C ASP A 800 -11.70 -4.41 12.07
N LEU A 801 -10.99 -3.46 12.70
CA LEU A 801 -11.42 -2.83 13.95
C LEU A 801 -12.74 -2.08 13.79
N ASP A 802 -12.87 -1.33 12.72
CA ASP A 802 -14.06 -0.53 12.38
C ASP A 802 -15.29 -1.44 12.16
N GLN A 803 -15.10 -2.59 11.47
CA GLN A 803 -16.17 -3.53 11.15
C GLN A 803 -16.58 -4.41 12.34
N ARG A 804 -15.62 -4.88 13.15
CA ARG A 804 -15.92 -5.75 14.31
C ARG A 804 -16.51 -4.99 15.48
N GLY A 805 -16.40 -3.65 15.49
CA GLY A 805 -16.57 -2.88 16.73
C GLY A 805 -15.48 -3.30 17.73
N ALA A 806 -14.98 -2.41 18.53
CA ALA A 806 -13.89 -2.72 19.47
C ALA A 806 -14.25 -3.70 20.64
N GLY A 807 -15.34 -4.45 20.48
CA GLY A 807 -16.00 -5.21 21.56
C GLY A 807 -15.14 -6.21 22.33
N ASN A 808 -14.11 -6.80 21.74
CA ASN A 808 -13.27 -7.80 22.43
C ASN A 808 -11.76 -7.48 22.44
N VAL A 809 -11.31 -6.52 21.65
CA VAL A 809 -9.87 -6.29 21.42
C VAL A 809 -9.29 -5.36 22.50
N LEU A 810 -10.10 -4.45 23.05
CA LEU A 810 -9.67 -3.44 24.04
C LEU A 810 -10.10 -3.75 25.47
N GLY A 811 -10.81 -4.86 25.69
CA GLY A 811 -11.49 -5.20 26.96
C GLY A 811 -12.95 -4.74 26.96
N ALA A 812 -13.82 -5.48 27.65
CA ALA A 812 -15.27 -5.27 27.64
C ALA A 812 -15.71 -3.84 28.07
N GLU A 813 -14.88 -3.14 28.83
CA GLU A 813 -15.19 -1.77 29.30
C GLU A 813 -14.93 -0.68 28.24
N GLN A 814 -13.96 -0.89 27.32
CA GLN A 814 -13.65 0.10 26.27
C GLN A 814 -14.52 -0.07 25.03
N SER A 815 -15.05 -1.27 24.81
CA SER A 815 -15.93 -1.57 23.68
C SER A 815 -17.22 -0.75 23.71
N GLY A 816 -17.77 -0.48 24.89
CA GLY A 816 -18.97 0.35 25.05
C GLY A 816 -18.78 1.77 24.50
N PHE A 817 -17.64 2.41 24.77
CA PHE A 817 -17.39 3.80 24.34
C PHE A 817 -17.22 3.95 22.82
N ILE A 818 -16.58 2.98 22.17
CA ILE A 818 -16.43 3.00 20.71
C ILE A 818 -17.79 2.73 20.05
N THR A 819 -18.60 1.85 20.61
CA THR A 819 -19.99 1.65 20.17
C THR A 819 -20.85 2.91 20.35
N ASP A 820 -20.62 3.68 21.43
CA ASP A 820 -21.41 4.89 21.72
C ASP A 820 -21.05 6.08 20.81
N MET A 821 -19.80 6.19 20.32
CA MET A 821 -19.34 7.39 19.62
C MET A 821 -18.59 7.13 18.30
N GLY A 822 -18.40 5.88 17.89
CA GLY A 822 -17.59 5.51 16.73
C GLY A 822 -16.09 5.62 16.98
N TYR A 823 -15.32 4.84 16.20
CA TYR A 823 -13.87 4.70 16.39
C TYR A 823 -13.09 6.01 16.15
N GLU A 824 -13.37 6.73 15.05
CA GLU A 824 -12.66 7.97 14.72
C GLU A 824 -12.88 9.07 15.78
N THR A 825 -14.13 9.23 16.26
CA THR A 825 -14.44 10.18 17.34
C THR A 825 -13.77 9.78 18.63
N TYR A 826 -13.76 8.48 18.95
CA TYR A 826 -13.04 7.96 20.12
C TYR A 826 -11.54 8.27 20.03
N GLN A 827 -10.89 8.10 18.87
CA GLN A 827 -9.47 8.44 18.68
C GLN A 827 -9.19 9.93 18.91
N LYS A 828 -10.06 10.82 18.44
CA LYS A 828 -9.91 12.27 18.67
C LYS A 828 -9.99 12.61 20.16
N VAL A 829 -11.01 12.08 20.85
CA VAL A 829 -11.18 12.28 22.32
C VAL A 829 -9.99 11.68 23.09
N PHE A 830 -9.48 10.56 22.60
CA PHE A 830 -8.34 9.88 23.17
C PHE A 830 -7.04 10.70 23.03
N SER A 831 -6.72 11.19 21.84
CA SER A 831 -5.54 12.03 21.57
C SER A 831 -5.58 13.34 22.38
N GLU A 832 -6.76 13.94 22.51
CA GLU A 832 -7.00 15.12 23.34
C GLU A 832 -6.74 14.84 24.83
N ALA A 833 -7.28 13.74 25.36
CA ALA A 833 -7.11 13.35 26.75
C ALA A 833 -5.63 13.06 27.11
N VAL A 834 -4.90 12.40 26.20
CA VAL A 834 -3.47 12.09 26.38
C VAL A 834 -2.63 13.37 26.35
N ARG A 835 -2.92 14.31 25.46
CA ARG A 835 -2.22 15.60 25.37
C ARG A 835 -2.39 16.41 26.64
N GLU A 836 -3.63 16.51 27.15
CA GLU A 836 -3.90 17.18 28.41
C GLU A 836 -3.13 16.56 29.58
N LEU A 837 -3.06 15.24 29.67
CA LEU A 837 -2.30 14.55 30.71
C LEU A 837 -0.78 14.81 30.60
N LYS A 838 -0.23 14.81 29.38
CA LYS A 838 1.19 15.12 29.16
C LYS A 838 1.52 16.55 29.57
N ALA A 839 0.63 17.52 29.27
CA ALA A 839 0.83 18.92 29.59
C ALA A 839 0.66 19.21 31.09
N ASP A 840 -0.31 18.57 31.78
CA ASP A 840 -0.66 18.87 33.17
C ASP A 840 0.17 18.07 34.18
N GLU A 841 0.07 16.72 34.15
CA GLU A 841 0.64 15.85 35.19
C GLU A 841 2.08 15.40 34.91
N PHE A 842 2.49 15.34 33.62
CA PHE A 842 3.76 14.75 33.19
C PHE A 842 4.67 15.71 32.44
N ALA A 843 4.42 17.02 32.51
CA ALA A 843 5.21 18.04 31.79
C ALA A 843 6.73 17.93 32.06
N HIS A 844 7.13 17.51 33.26
CA HIS A 844 8.54 17.37 33.63
C HIS A 844 9.27 16.22 32.91
N ILE A 845 8.56 15.19 32.43
CA ILE A 845 9.12 14.02 31.73
C ILE A 845 9.36 14.32 30.25
N TYR A 846 8.50 15.16 29.67
CA TYR A 846 8.50 15.50 28.25
C TYR A 846 9.19 16.83 27.95
N ALA A 847 9.71 17.55 28.96
CA ALA A 847 10.35 18.87 28.83
C ALA A 847 11.58 18.88 27.89
N ASP A 848 12.26 17.74 27.69
CA ASP A 848 13.42 17.63 26.80
C ASP A 848 13.05 17.32 25.34
N GLU A 849 11.87 16.76 25.07
CA GLU A 849 11.33 16.58 23.71
C GLU A 849 10.92 17.93 23.09
N ASP A 850 10.56 18.89 23.93
CA ASP A 850 10.09 20.23 23.53
C ASP A 850 11.21 21.19 23.02
N LYS A 851 12.48 20.80 23.07
CA LYS A 851 13.59 21.70 22.71
C LYS A 851 14.01 21.65 21.23
N THR A 852 13.42 20.77 20.43
CA THR A 852 13.92 20.48 19.08
C THR A 852 13.12 21.08 17.92
N SER A 853 11.99 21.75 18.15
CA SER A 853 11.23 22.39 17.07
C SER A 853 10.56 23.70 17.48
N ASP A 854 10.85 24.79 16.74
CA ASP A 854 10.22 26.14 16.87
C ASP A 854 8.69 26.13 16.58
N GLY A 855 8.11 25.01 16.11
CA GLY A 855 6.67 24.86 15.82
C GLY A 855 5.79 24.46 17.00
N GLU A 856 6.38 23.87 18.06
CA GLU A 856 5.61 23.23 19.15
C GLU A 856 5.10 24.16 20.26
N LEU A 857 5.50 25.42 20.27
CA LEU A 857 4.98 26.40 21.25
C LEU A 857 3.50 26.72 21.04
N ALA A 858 3.01 26.65 19.79
CA ALA A 858 1.62 26.91 19.43
C ALA A 858 0.66 25.79 19.84
N ASP A 859 1.10 24.54 19.76
CA ASP A 859 0.32 23.33 20.14
C ASP A 859 -0.05 23.30 21.63
N ARG A 860 0.51 24.18 22.45
CA ARG A 860 0.25 24.24 23.88
C ARG A 860 -1.06 24.93 24.25
N PHE A 861 -1.57 25.83 23.42
CA PHE A 861 -2.66 26.72 23.83
C PHE A 861 -4.02 26.37 23.20
N VAL A 862 -4.06 26.04 21.91
CA VAL A 862 -5.28 25.74 21.16
C VAL A 862 -5.17 24.37 20.50
N VAL A 863 -6.21 23.56 20.60
CA VAL A 863 -6.24 22.21 19.94
C VAL A 863 -6.44 22.36 18.44
N GLU A 864 -7.34 23.26 18.05
CA GLU A 864 -7.70 23.50 16.66
C GLU A 864 -8.36 24.88 16.53
N THR A 865 -7.98 25.63 15.48
CA THR A 865 -8.62 26.89 15.15
C THR A 865 -9.82 26.66 14.23
N GLN A 866 -10.99 27.13 14.62
CA GLN A 866 -12.18 27.11 13.79
C GLN A 866 -12.20 28.33 12.85
N VAL A 867 -12.54 28.11 11.59
CA VAL A 867 -12.72 29.18 10.61
C VAL A 867 -14.20 29.24 10.21
N GLU A 868 -14.81 30.43 10.29
CA GLU A 868 -16.16 30.68 9.77
C GLU A 868 -16.08 31.89 8.81
N SER A 869 -16.75 31.77 7.66
CA SER A 869 -16.74 32.81 6.64
C SER A 869 -18.12 32.98 6.02
N ASP A 870 -18.46 34.20 5.59
CA ASP A 870 -19.60 34.48 4.72
C ASP A 870 -19.18 34.56 3.23
N LEU A 871 -17.89 34.30 2.94
CA LEU A 871 -17.40 34.19 1.57
C LEU A 871 -17.89 32.90 0.93
N GLU A 872 -18.10 32.92 -0.38
CA GLU A 872 -18.39 31.74 -1.15
C GLU A 872 -17.11 30.85 -1.24
N LEU A 873 -17.15 29.71 -0.57
CA LEU A 873 -16.01 28.80 -0.45
C LEU A 873 -16.49 27.40 -0.87
N ALA A 874 -16.46 27.12 -2.17
CA ALA A 874 -16.95 25.87 -2.71
C ALA A 874 -16.19 25.43 -3.97
N LEU A 875 -16.21 24.12 -4.24
CA LEU A 875 -15.94 23.54 -5.56
C LEU A 875 -17.31 23.40 -6.25
N SER A 876 -17.60 24.27 -7.22
CA SER A 876 -18.90 24.25 -7.93
C SER A 876 -19.14 22.92 -8.63
N ASP A 877 -20.39 22.54 -8.85
CA ASP A 877 -20.80 21.37 -9.63
C ASP A 877 -20.40 21.49 -11.11
N GLU A 878 -20.23 22.71 -11.63
CA GLU A 878 -19.66 22.95 -12.96
C GLU A 878 -18.17 22.61 -13.01
N TYR A 879 -17.42 22.87 -11.93
CA TYR A 879 -15.98 22.59 -11.84
C TYR A 879 -15.71 21.12 -11.52
N VAL A 880 -16.39 20.56 -10.52
CA VAL A 880 -16.30 19.13 -10.14
C VAL A 880 -17.72 18.53 -10.12
N PRO A 881 -18.20 17.88 -11.19
CA PRO A 881 -19.57 17.45 -11.31
C PRO A 881 -20.02 16.37 -10.31
N SER A 882 -19.12 15.52 -9.84
CA SER A 882 -19.44 14.41 -8.93
C SER A 882 -19.49 14.85 -7.47
N ASP A 883 -20.63 14.70 -6.78
CA ASP A 883 -20.82 14.99 -5.36
C ASP A 883 -19.85 14.19 -4.48
N SER A 884 -19.67 12.90 -4.79
CA SER A 884 -18.76 12.02 -4.03
C SER A 884 -17.31 12.45 -4.16
N GLU A 885 -16.91 12.93 -5.33
CA GLU A 885 -15.56 13.43 -5.57
C GLU A 885 -15.34 14.78 -4.87
N ARG A 886 -16.33 15.70 -4.90
CA ARG A 886 -16.24 16.95 -4.13
C ARG A 886 -16.03 16.69 -2.66
N ILE A 887 -16.77 15.75 -2.06
CA ILE A 887 -16.61 15.39 -0.66
C ILE A 887 -15.19 14.84 -0.37
N LEU A 888 -14.65 14.02 -1.27
CA LEU A 888 -13.28 13.48 -1.14
C LEU A 888 -12.24 14.60 -1.23
N LEU A 889 -12.37 15.53 -2.18
CA LEU A 889 -11.45 16.66 -2.33
C LEU A 889 -11.51 17.59 -1.12
N TYR A 890 -12.70 17.86 -0.58
CA TYR A 890 -12.86 18.66 0.65
C TYR A 890 -12.18 17.98 1.85
N ARG A 891 -12.30 16.65 1.98
CA ARG A 891 -11.64 15.88 3.05
C ARG A 891 -10.12 15.87 2.89
N GLU A 892 -9.65 15.70 1.67
CA GLU A 892 -8.22 15.75 1.37
C GLU A 892 -7.66 17.14 1.73
N LEU A 893 -8.31 18.20 1.28
CA LEU A 893 -7.94 19.60 1.58
C LEU A 893 -7.89 19.85 3.09
N ASP A 894 -8.87 19.37 3.82
CA ASP A 894 -8.98 19.57 5.27
C ASP A 894 -7.84 18.87 6.06
N GLY A 895 -7.28 17.80 5.51
CA GLY A 895 -6.15 17.06 6.08
C GLY A 895 -4.76 17.60 5.78
N LEU A 896 -4.62 18.61 4.90
CA LEU A 896 -3.31 19.14 4.49
C LEU A 896 -2.71 20.08 5.55
N ASN A 897 -1.49 19.79 5.96
CA ASN A 897 -0.81 20.52 7.04
C ASN A 897 0.39 21.36 6.59
N GLU A 898 0.92 21.14 5.39
CA GLU A 898 2.09 21.86 4.86
C GLU A 898 1.72 22.73 3.64
N ASP A 899 2.45 23.83 3.43
CA ASP A 899 2.23 24.71 2.27
C ASP A 899 2.55 23.99 0.96
N ARG A 900 3.57 23.12 0.95
CA ARG A 900 3.92 22.31 -0.22
C ARG A 900 2.80 21.34 -0.60
N GLU A 901 2.15 20.72 0.37
CA GLU A 901 1.01 19.84 0.13
C GLU A 901 -0.17 20.59 -0.49
N LEU A 902 -0.41 21.86 -0.06
CA LEU A 902 -1.44 22.73 -0.64
C LEU A 902 -1.11 23.15 -2.07
N GLU A 903 0.16 23.45 -2.36
CA GLU A 903 0.63 23.74 -3.72
C GLU A 903 0.45 22.51 -4.63
N ASP A 904 0.86 21.33 -4.18
CA ASP A 904 0.71 20.07 -4.91
C ASP A 904 -0.79 19.73 -5.13
N PHE A 905 -1.64 19.95 -4.14
CA PHE A 905 -3.09 19.77 -4.25
C PHE A 905 -3.69 20.72 -5.29
N THR A 906 -3.31 22.01 -5.23
CA THR A 906 -3.75 23.02 -6.18
C THR A 906 -3.32 22.71 -7.62
N ALA A 907 -2.08 22.26 -7.79
CA ALA A 907 -1.58 21.83 -9.10
C ALA A 907 -2.36 20.62 -9.64
N ARG A 908 -2.69 19.64 -8.79
CA ARG A 908 -3.52 18.48 -9.20
C ARG A 908 -4.96 18.86 -9.56
N LEU A 909 -5.57 19.83 -8.85
CA LEU A 909 -6.90 20.33 -9.21
C LEU A 909 -6.86 21.01 -10.58
N ARG A 910 -5.89 21.89 -10.82
CA ARG A 910 -5.73 22.55 -12.12
C ARG A 910 -5.47 21.56 -13.25
N ASP A 911 -4.67 20.57 -12.99
CA ASP A 911 -4.37 19.54 -14.00
C ASP A 911 -5.61 18.70 -14.36
N ARG A 912 -6.46 18.38 -13.37
CA ARG A 912 -7.60 17.45 -13.55
C ARG A 912 -8.91 18.13 -13.98
N PHE A 913 -9.11 19.39 -13.62
CA PHE A 913 -10.38 20.11 -13.80
C PHE A 913 -10.23 21.46 -14.51
N GLY A 914 -9.00 21.88 -14.82
CA GLY A 914 -8.73 23.18 -15.46
C GLY A 914 -8.47 24.31 -14.46
N ALA A 915 -8.59 25.57 -14.92
CA ALA A 915 -8.35 26.73 -14.10
C ALA A 915 -9.28 26.80 -12.89
N LEU A 916 -8.73 27.14 -11.70
CA LEU A 916 -9.54 27.24 -10.49
C LEU A 916 -10.49 28.45 -10.59
N PRO A 917 -11.80 28.28 -10.28
CA PRO A 917 -12.69 29.39 -10.01
C PRO A 917 -12.22 30.19 -8.77
N LYS A 918 -12.63 31.44 -8.65
CA LYS A 918 -12.24 32.31 -7.52
C LYS A 918 -12.66 31.72 -6.16
N GLU A 919 -13.82 31.11 -6.11
CA GLU A 919 -14.38 30.47 -4.92
C GLU A 919 -13.52 29.29 -4.48
N ALA A 920 -12.97 28.53 -5.42
CA ALA A 920 -12.05 27.42 -5.16
C ALA A 920 -10.64 27.93 -4.76
N GLU A 921 -10.17 29.04 -5.34
CA GLU A 921 -8.87 29.64 -4.93
C GLU A 921 -8.90 30.09 -3.47
N GLU A 922 -9.99 30.77 -3.04
CA GLU A 922 -10.16 31.16 -1.64
C GLU A 922 -10.33 29.94 -0.71
N LEU A 923 -11.06 28.92 -1.14
CA LEU A 923 -11.27 27.68 -0.38
C LEU A 923 -9.95 26.96 -0.08
N VAL A 924 -9.08 26.83 -1.07
CA VAL A 924 -7.79 26.14 -0.91
C VAL A 924 -6.88 26.82 0.12
N LEU A 925 -7.06 28.09 0.38
CA LEU A 925 -6.30 28.86 1.38
C LEU A 925 -6.81 28.68 2.82
N VAL A 926 -8.00 28.12 3.05
CA VAL A 926 -8.58 27.97 4.40
C VAL A 926 -7.69 27.15 5.34
N PRO A 927 -7.08 26.00 4.95
CA PRO A 927 -6.16 25.26 5.84
C PRO A 927 -4.96 26.10 6.29
N ARG A 928 -4.40 26.94 5.41
CA ARG A 928 -3.31 27.85 5.76
C ARG A 928 -3.76 28.90 6.76
N LEU A 929 -4.94 29.48 6.59
CA LEU A 929 -5.52 30.43 7.54
C LEU A 929 -5.73 29.76 8.92
N ARG A 930 -6.20 28.51 8.95
CA ARG A 930 -6.40 27.71 10.16
C ARG A 930 -5.08 27.48 10.90
N ARG A 931 -4.02 27.08 10.19
CA ARG A 931 -2.67 26.92 10.78
C ARG A 931 -2.13 28.21 11.37
N LEU A 932 -2.25 29.31 10.66
CA LEU A 932 -1.83 30.62 11.17
C LEU A 932 -2.60 31.02 12.43
N GLY A 933 -3.92 30.76 12.47
CA GLY A 933 -4.74 30.95 13.64
C GLY A 933 -4.25 30.09 14.83
N HIS A 934 -3.94 28.84 14.56
CA HIS A 934 -3.40 27.89 15.55
C HIS A 934 -2.04 28.40 16.12
N HIS A 935 -1.12 28.83 15.25
CA HIS A 935 0.17 29.41 15.67
C HIS A 935 0.02 30.69 16.50
N LEU A 936 -1.04 31.46 16.27
CA LEU A 936 -1.33 32.66 17.05
C LEU A 936 -2.13 32.38 18.33
N GLY A 937 -2.51 31.13 18.62
CA GLY A 937 -3.30 30.75 19.79
C GLY A 937 -4.75 31.27 19.73
N ILE A 938 -5.38 31.22 18.55
CA ILE A 938 -6.73 31.70 18.29
C ILE A 938 -7.69 30.54 18.23
N GLU A 939 -8.74 30.52 19.08
CA GLU A 939 -9.77 29.46 19.08
C GLU A 939 -10.63 29.51 17.81
N LYS A 940 -10.97 30.75 17.35
CA LYS A 940 -11.89 30.91 16.22
C LYS A 940 -11.60 32.18 15.42
N VAL A 941 -11.56 32.03 14.11
CA VAL A 941 -11.48 33.13 13.14
C VAL A 941 -12.82 33.26 12.45
N VAL A 942 -13.42 34.46 12.49
CA VAL A 942 -14.70 34.74 11.83
C VAL A 942 -14.50 35.85 10.83
N LEU A 943 -14.66 35.53 9.54
CA LEU A 943 -14.67 36.51 8.45
C LEU A 943 -16.13 36.83 8.08
N LYS A 944 -16.54 38.07 8.30
CA LYS A 944 -17.90 38.47 8.02
C LYS A 944 -17.99 39.94 7.64
N SER A 945 -18.72 40.23 6.54
CA SER A 945 -18.96 41.61 6.06
C SER A 945 -17.65 42.42 5.89
N GLY A 946 -16.61 41.78 5.30
CA GLY A 946 -15.32 42.43 5.08
C GLY A 946 -14.53 42.74 6.35
N SER A 947 -14.81 42.03 7.46
CA SER A 947 -14.06 42.16 8.71
C SER A 947 -13.68 40.79 9.26
N MET A 948 -12.49 40.70 9.90
CA MET A 948 -11.98 39.50 10.57
C MET A 948 -12.11 39.68 12.09
N SER A 949 -12.73 38.72 12.76
CA SER A 949 -12.82 38.65 14.21
C SER A 949 -12.05 37.44 14.72
N LEU A 950 -11.02 37.70 15.53
CA LEU A 950 -10.16 36.70 16.17
C LEU A 950 -10.63 36.47 17.60
N HIS A 951 -11.16 35.27 17.87
CA HIS A 951 -11.59 34.86 19.21
C HIS A 951 -10.41 34.22 19.93
N LEU A 952 -9.98 34.85 21.01
CA LEU A 952 -8.88 34.37 21.85
C LEU A 952 -9.41 33.32 22.84
N LEU A 953 -8.49 32.66 23.55
CA LEU A 953 -8.84 31.63 24.55
C LEU A 953 -9.86 32.15 25.55
N SER A 954 -10.82 31.30 25.87
CA SER A 954 -11.89 31.62 26.83
C SER A 954 -11.38 31.61 28.27
N ASP A 955 -10.32 30.81 28.57
CA ASP A 955 -9.70 30.78 29.90
C ASP A 955 -8.65 31.92 30.02
N THR A 956 -9.04 32.96 30.77
CA THR A 956 -8.17 34.12 31.00
C THR A 956 -7.01 33.86 31.98
N SER A 957 -6.97 32.72 32.64
CA SER A 957 -5.86 32.29 33.51
C SER A 957 -4.77 31.53 32.75
N SER A 958 -5.00 31.24 31.46
CA SER A 958 -4.04 30.53 30.59
C SER A 958 -2.71 31.26 30.47
N PRO A 959 -1.58 30.54 30.54
CA PRO A 959 -0.25 31.10 30.25
C PRO A 959 -0.11 31.78 28.88
N TYR A 960 -1.05 31.52 27.97
CA TYR A 960 -1.14 32.20 26.67
C TYR A 960 -1.09 33.73 26.78
N TYR A 961 -1.83 34.28 27.75
CA TYR A 961 -1.91 35.75 27.93
C TYR A 961 -0.60 36.41 28.44
N ALA A 962 0.34 35.57 28.92
CA ALA A 962 1.71 35.99 29.26
C ALA A 962 2.74 35.62 28.15
N SER A 963 2.31 35.03 27.03
CA SER A 963 3.20 34.56 25.96
C SER A 963 3.65 35.69 25.02
N GLU A 964 4.81 35.49 24.35
CA GLU A 964 5.30 36.37 23.29
C GLU A 964 4.29 36.49 22.14
N THR A 965 3.58 35.43 21.81
CA THR A 965 2.56 35.35 20.74
C THR A 965 1.42 36.36 21.01
N PHE A 966 0.89 36.35 22.24
CA PHE A 966 -0.13 37.33 22.65
C PHE A 966 0.42 38.76 22.65
N GLY A 967 1.68 38.95 23.05
CA GLY A 967 2.39 40.25 22.95
C GLY A 967 2.43 40.80 21.52
N LYS A 968 2.74 39.96 20.52
CA LYS A 968 2.73 40.33 19.09
C LYS A 968 1.33 40.75 18.60
N LEU A 969 0.27 40.06 19.06
CA LEU A 969 -1.11 40.44 18.74
C LEU A 969 -1.49 41.81 19.33
N LEU A 970 -1.19 42.06 20.60
CA LEU A 970 -1.47 43.34 21.23
C LEU A 970 -0.70 44.50 20.59
N GLU A 971 0.56 44.33 20.26
CA GLU A 971 1.36 45.33 19.58
C GLU A 971 0.80 45.64 18.20
N TYR A 972 0.34 44.64 17.46
CA TYR A 972 -0.33 44.86 16.17
C TYR A 972 -1.59 45.68 16.31
N VAL A 973 -2.44 45.39 17.29
CA VAL A 973 -3.68 46.12 17.58
C VAL A 973 -3.36 47.58 17.99
N ALA A 974 -2.37 47.78 18.84
CA ALA A 974 -1.98 49.13 19.29
C ALA A 974 -1.50 50.02 18.13
N ARG A 975 -0.70 49.47 17.22
CA ARG A 975 -0.17 50.24 16.06
C ARG A 975 -1.24 50.46 14.97
N ASN A 976 -2.24 49.59 14.86
CA ASN A 976 -3.30 49.66 13.85
C ASN A 976 -4.66 50.03 14.46
N SER A 977 -4.71 50.84 15.51
CA SER A 977 -5.89 51.19 16.29
C SER A 977 -7.03 51.85 15.46
N ARG A 978 -6.75 52.32 14.24
CA ARG A 978 -7.80 52.84 13.33
C ARG A 978 -8.63 51.74 12.69
N ASN A 979 -8.06 50.54 12.48
CA ASN A 979 -8.67 49.41 11.82
C ASN A 979 -8.88 48.19 12.73
N CYS A 980 -8.33 48.27 13.97
CA CYS A 980 -8.38 47.19 14.93
C CYS A 980 -9.08 47.61 16.22
N GLU A 981 -9.98 46.77 16.72
CA GLU A 981 -10.70 46.99 17.96
C GLU A 981 -10.56 45.74 18.86
N PHE A 982 -10.19 45.95 20.13
CA PHE A 982 -10.22 44.89 21.14
C PHE A 982 -11.53 44.95 21.89
N VAL A 983 -12.37 43.90 21.75
CA VAL A 983 -13.72 43.82 22.30
C VAL A 983 -13.75 42.76 23.39
N GLN A 984 -14.16 43.15 24.58
CA GLN A 984 -14.43 42.23 25.68
C GLN A 984 -15.93 42.09 25.89
N ARG A 985 -16.48 40.88 25.68
CA ARG A 985 -17.90 40.56 25.92
C ARG A 985 -18.02 39.28 26.74
N THR A 986 -18.74 39.34 27.87
CA THR A 986 -19.09 38.15 28.70
C THR A 986 -17.94 37.18 28.93
N GLY A 987 -16.72 37.67 29.29
CA GLY A 987 -15.53 36.85 29.53
C GLY A 987 -14.81 36.34 28.29
N LYS A 988 -15.24 36.73 27.09
CA LYS A 988 -14.54 36.40 25.83
C LYS A 988 -13.77 37.62 25.31
N HIS A 989 -12.53 37.39 24.92
CA HIS A 989 -11.67 38.39 24.32
C HIS A 989 -11.69 38.22 22.79
N ILE A 990 -12.03 39.29 22.08
CA ILE A 990 -12.13 39.29 20.59
C ILE A 990 -11.35 40.45 20.05
N ILE A 991 -10.51 40.20 19.07
CA ILE A 991 -9.85 41.27 18.27
C ILE A 991 -10.58 41.35 16.93
N ARG A 992 -11.15 42.53 16.62
CA ARG A 992 -11.80 42.76 15.36
C ARG A 992 -10.87 43.61 14.47
N ILE A 993 -10.68 43.18 13.20
CA ILE A 993 -9.86 43.81 12.20
C ILE A 993 -10.72 44.11 10.99
N GLY A 994 -10.83 45.39 10.62
CA GLY A 994 -11.62 45.83 9.45
C GLY A 994 -10.83 45.75 8.14
N HIS A 995 -11.56 45.89 7.00
CA HIS A 995 -11.01 45.85 5.65
C HIS A 995 -10.31 44.51 5.27
N ILE A 996 -10.95 43.39 5.55
CA ILE A 996 -10.49 42.04 5.19
C ILE A 996 -11.52 41.42 4.24
N PRO A 997 -11.39 41.62 2.93
CA PRO A 997 -12.40 41.19 1.96
C PRO A 997 -12.25 39.72 1.51
N SER A 998 -11.12 39.05 1.82
CA SER A 998 -10.80 37.71 1.32
C SER A 998 -9.99 36.88 2.32
N ILE A 999 -9.92 35.56 2.13
CA ILE A 999 -9.04 34.66 2.90
C ILE A 999 -7.57 35.06 2.71
N HIS A 1000 -7.20 35.41 1.48
CA HIS A 1000 -5.85 35.86 1.17
C HIS A 1000 -5.45 37.10 2.01
N ALA A 1001 -6.30 38.11 2.09
CA ALA A 1001 -6.06 39.27 2.92
C ALA A 1001 -5.96 38.94 4.42
N ALA A 1002 -6.75 37.98 4.90
CA ALA A 1002 -6.66 37.51 6.27
C ALA A 1002 -5.32 36.80 6.56
N ILE A 1003 -4.81 36.01 5.63
CA ILE A 1003 -3.49 35.33 5.71
C ILE A 1003 -2.38 36.36 5.77
N GLU A 1004 -2.37 37.39 4.89
CA GLU A 1004 -1.36 38.44 4.88
C GLU A 1004 -1.26 39.17 6.24
N VAL A 1005 -2.40 39.47 6.83
CA VAL A 1005 -2.47 40.11 8.15
C VAL A 1005 -1.90 39.19 9.23
N MET A 1006 -2.29 37.92 9.25
CA MET A 1006 -1.80 36.96 10.26
C MET A 1006 -0.30 36.69 10.13
N GLU A 1007 0.20 36.53 8.91
CA GLU A 1007 1.66 36.42 8.67
C GLU A 1007 2.41 37.67 9.11
N HIS A 1008 1.85 38.84 8.87
CA HIS A 1008 2.48 40.09 9.30
C HIS A 1008 2.59 40.14 10.83
N ILE A 1009 1.59 39.62 11.56
CA ILE A 1009 1.64 39.55 13.03
C ILE A 1009 2.72 38.54 13.47
N LEU A 1010 2.84 37.37 12.82
CA LEU A 1010 3.83 36.35 13.18
C LEU A 1010 5.27 36.73 12.89
N ARG A 1011 5.56 37.35 11.75
CA ARG A 1011 6.94 37.73 11.31
C ARG A 1011 7.59 38.81 12.14
N ARG A 1012 6.86 39.53 13.00
CA ARG A 1012 7.41 40.63 13.82
C ARG A 1012 8.21 40.11 14.99
N LYS A 1013 9.44 40.63 15.15
CA LYS A 1013 10.22 40.53 16.40
C LYS A 1013 9.69 41.58 17.38
N VAL A 1014 9.39 41.15 18.60
CA VAL A 1014 9.05 42.07 19.70
C VAL A 1014 10.27 42.90 19.99
N GLU A 1015 10.25 44.20 19.66
CA GLU A 1015 11.28 45.15 20.09
C GLU A 1015 11.07 45.44 21.58
N GLY A 1016 11.93 44.84 22.41
CA GLY A 1016 12.17 45.26 23.79
C GLY A 1016 11.25 44.68 24.85
N SER A 1017 11.59 43.55 25.40
CA SER A 1017 11.26 43.19 26.79
C SER A 1017 12.45 43.57 27.69
N ALA A 1018 12.50 44.85 28.05
CA ALA A 1018 13.13 45.30 29.28
C ALA A 1018 11.99 45.73 30.19
N LEU A 1019 11.48 44.84 31.02
CA LEU A 1019 10.81 45.10 32.28
C LEU A 1019 10.93 43.88 33.14
#